data_0636bec273a6cdb0085c1660642ac416
#
_entry.id   0636bec273a6cdb0085c1660642ac416
#
_cell.length_a   1.000
_cell.length_b   1.000
_cell.length_c   1.000
_cell.angle_alpha   90.00
_cell.angle_beta   90.00
_cell.angle_gamma   90.00
#
_symmetry.space_group_name_H-M   'P 1'
#
loop_
_entity.id
_entity.type
_entity.pdbx_description
1 polymer ?
#
loop_
_entity_poly.entity_id
_entity_poly.type
_entity_poly.pdbx_seq_one_letter_code
_entity_poly.pdbx_strand_id
1 'polypeptide(L)'
;MFGDKGTTIGCYLAWCCVFLTYHVVSEAPAADANDVLVFTVASNETDGFQRYLRSVEVYKFRDKLRILGLGEPWRGGNVMTYAGGGYKINLLKKALEDYQNDEKKIVLFTDSYDVIFLGGLSAIVERFLDTDARVLFSAEVYCWPDRSLAIHYPTVSGGKRYLNSGGFIGYASDVYEILDKADIKDEDDDQLFYTTVYLQDELRTRHKIKLDHKSEIFQNLFGAVADVELRFKGEEAYVQNIVYNTVPLILHGNGFSKLVLNSLGNYLARAWTANEGCLACWDRTIELDKTKPETYPIILIAIFIEQPTPFLEEFFQAIHRQAYPKSRLHLFIHNNVPYHESVIYNFFEKTSREYLSGKQILPSDEISEVDARKLALEHCLLKECSGYLSVDAVAHLDNEHTLKLLVEQQRGIVAPLLIRPYKAWSNFWGAITDDGFYARSFDYMEIIKNERRGLWNVPFVSNCYLINATIIANKATRPSYEDAELDTEMAFARTNRQRGLFMYLNNRLDFGHLVNPDSYDIRLTYPDMYQIMDNKLDWEKRYIHPNYSENFNPDKKPIQPCPDVYWFPIATLRFTSELIGIVETFGQWSDGSNHDPRLTGGYENVPTRDIHMNQIQYEQQWLYFLKEYVRPLQERVFTGYYHDDSRLESGYEAVPTRDIHMNQVGLEDAWLKFLKDYISPLQQHVFTGYEDYPPRSLMNFVVRYRPDEQPFLRPHHDSSTYTINIALNQAGVDYEGGGCKFIRYNCSVTDTKPGWMLMHPGRLTHYHEGLRVTAGTRYIMISFVDP
;
A
#
# COMPACT_ATOMS: atom_id res chain seq x y z
N MET A 1 55.86 -34.39 -34.91
CA MET A 1 56.44 -35.72 -34.64
C MET A 1 55.51 -36.40 -33.65
N PHE A 2 54.92 -37.50 -34.18
CA PHE A 2 54.29 -38.62 -33.47
C PHE A 2 53.20 -38.30 -32.43
N GLY A 3 52.02 -38.85 -32.55
CA GLY A 3 51.43 -40.00 -33.23
C GLY A 3 50.31 -40.52 -32.36
N ASP A 4 49.18 -40.48 -32.87
CA ASP A 4 48.14 -41.43 -33.19
C ASP A 4 47.93 -42.62 -32.18
N LYS A 5 46.62 -42.79 -31.82
CA LYS A 5 45.78 -44.01 -31.75
C LYS A 5 44.64 -43.72 -30.78
N GLY A 6 43.39 -43.51 -31.08
CA GLY A 6 42.46 -44.37 -31.81
C GLY A 6 41.87 -45.42 -30.90
N THR A 7 40.71 -45.23 -30.32
CA THR A 7 39.81 -46.34 -29.97
C THR A 7 38.34 -45.89 -30.06
N THR A 8 37.74 -46.40 -31.13
CA THR A 8 36.30 -46.29 -31.42
C THR A 8 35.57 -47.30 -30.54
N ILE A 9 34.63 -46.87 -29.73
CA ILE A 9 33.61 -47.73 -29.09
C ILE A 9 32.29 -47.35 -29.76
N GLY A 10 31.80 -48.26 -30.60
CA GLY A 10 30.50 -48.20 -31.24
C GLY A 10 29.40 -48.49 -30.23
N CYS A 11 28.47 -47.58 -30.09
CA CYS A 11 27.20 -47.82 -29.42
C CYS A 11 26.16 -48.20 -30.48
N TYR A 12 25.68 -49.41 -30.44
CA TYR A 12 24.53 -49.91 -31.20
C TYR A 12 23.27 -49.21 -30.69
N LEU A 13 22.64 -48.36 -31.48
CA LEU A 13 21.31 -47.89 -31.32
C LEU A 13 20.31 -48.93 -31.83
N ALA A 14 19.73 -49.70 -30.92
CA ALA A 14 18.56 -50.52 -31.18
C ALA A 14 17.34 -49.61 -31.39
N TRP A 15 16.84 -49.50 -32.61
CA TRP A 15 15.54 -48.90 -32.93
C TRP A 15 14.42 -49.86 -32.47
N CYS A 16 13.79 -49.58 -31.33
CA CYS A 16 12.49 -50.14 -31.01
C CYS A 16 11.42 -49.31 -31.71
N CYS A 17 10.93 -49.76 -32.86
CA CYS A 17 9.68 -49.29 -33.44
C CYS A 17 8.51 -49.74 -32.52
N VAL A 18 8.04 -48.89 -31.67
CA VAL A 18 6.74 -49.04 -31.02
C VAL A 18 5.69 -48.57 -32.00
N PHE A 19 4.97 -49.48 -32.60
CA PHE A 19 3.74 -49.19 -33.33
C PHE A 19 2.69 -48.73 -32.31
N LEU A 20 2.50 -47.43 -32.19
CA LEU A 20 1.32 -46.83 -31.57
C LEU A 20 0.15 -47.06 -32.54
N THR A 21 -0.64 -48.09 -32.26
CA THR A 21 -1.98 -48.22 -32.78
C THR A 21 -2.79 -47.06 -32.26
N TYR A 22 -3.02 -46.06 -33.08
CA TYR A 22 -4.09 -45.07 -32.85
C TYR A 22 -5.40 -45.85 -32.87
N HIS A 23 -5.94 -46.12 -31.67
CA HIS A 23 -7.37 -46.33 -31.57
C HIS A 23 -8.02 -44.97 -31.85
N VAL A 24 -8.62 -44.85 -33.02
CA VAL A 24 -9.63 -43.86 -33.31
C VAL A 24 -10.76 -44.16 -32.33
N VAL A 25 -10.75 -43.55 -31.18
CA VAL A 25 -11.94 -43.42 -30.33
C VAL A 25 -12.87 -42.57 -31.18
N SER A 26 -13.95 -43.20 -31.66
CA SER A 26 -15.05 -42.47 -32.29
C SER A 26 -15.44 -41.36 -31.32
N GLU A 27 -15.21 -40.11 -31.70
CA GLU A 27 -15.78 -38.95 -31.00
C GLU A 27 -17.29 -39.22 -30.94
N ALA A 28 -17.75 -39.49 -29.73
CA ALA A 28 -19.19 -39.33 -29.45
C ALA A 28 -19.52 -37.87 -29.85
N PRO A 29 -20.65 -37.63 -30.53
CA PRO A 29 -20.98 -36.30 -30.98
C PRO A 29 -20.92 -35.38 -29.78
N ALA A 30 -20.01 -34.38 -29.82
CA ALA A 30 -19.90 -33.35 -28.81
C ALA A 30 -21.30 -32.81 -28.60
N ALA A 31 -21.82 -32.91 -27.37
CA ALA A 31 -23.11 -32.33 -27.06
C ALA A 31 -23.06 -30.87 -27.49
N ASP A 32 -23.99 -30.50 -28.36
CA ASP A 32 -23.93 -29.20 -29.00
C ASP A 32 -24.14 -28.14 -27.89
N ALA A 33 -23.10 -27.35 -27.55
CA ALA A 33 -23.17 -26.24 -26.58
C ALA A 33 -24.28 -25.24 -26.96
N ASN A 34 -24.85 -25.37 -28.17
CA ASN A 34 -26.01 -24.62 -28.64
C ASN A 34 -27.30 -24.97 -27.93
N ASP A 35 -27.41 -26.13 -27.30
CA ASP A 35 -28.63 -26.57 -26.59
C ASP A 35 -28.64 -26.24 -25.09
N VAL A 36 -27.76 -25.36 -24.61
CA VAL A 36 -27.69 -24.96 -23.20
C VAL A 36 -28.29 -23.58 -23.00
N LEU A 37 -29.06 -23.40 -21.94
CA LEU A 37 -29.53 -22.13 -21.42
C LEU A 37 -29.01 -21.96 -19.99
N VAL A 38 -28.51 -20.76 -19.68
CA VAL A 38 -28.04 -20.39 -18.34
C VAL A 38 -29.02 -19.43 -17.70
N PHE A 39 -29.52 -19.77 -16.52
CA PHE A 39 -30.42 -18.93 -15.75
C PHE A 39 -29.77 -18.45 -14.48
N THR A 40 -30.08 -17.22 -14.11
CA THR A 40 -29.73 -16.63 -12.82
C THR A 40 -30.80 -15.66 -12.38
N VAL A 41 -30.87 -15.40 -11.07
CA VAL A 41 -31.78 -14.42 -10.50
C VAL A 41 -31.01 -13.27 -9.91
N ALA A 42 -31.36 -12.05 -10.28
CA ALA A 42 -30.82 -10.83 -9.71
C ALA A 42 -31.90 -9.76 -9.66
N SER A 43 -32.02 -9.02 -8.56
CA SER A 43 -32.94 -7.88 -8.44
C SER A 43 -32.24 -6.56 -8.72
N ASN A 44 -30.92 -6.45 -8.46
CA ASN A 44 -30.12 -5.24 -8.57
C ASN A 44 -28.77 -5.50 -9.24
N GLU A 45 -28.23 -4.46 -9.89
CA GLU A 45 -26.88 -4.48 -10.47
C GLU A 45 -25.82 -4.13 -9.40
N THR A 46 -25.48 -5.10 -8.53
CA THR A 46 -24.43 -4.98 -7.53
C THR A 46 -23.05 -5.22 -8.13
N ASP A 47 -21.96 -4.87 -7.40
CA ASP A 47 -20.59 -5.19 -7.83
C ASP A 47 -20.38 -6.72 -7.99
N GLY A 48 -20.99 -7.53 -7.11
CA GLY A 48 -20.97 -9.00 -7.23
C GLY A 48 -21.62 -9.48 -8.52
N PHE A 49 -22.79 -8.90 -8.88
CA PHE A 49 -23.46 -9.20 -10.14
C PHE A 49 -22.63 -8.77 -11.36
N GLN A 50 -22.00 -7.62 -11.33
CA GLN A 50 -21.12 -7.18 -12.41
C GLN A 50 -19.90 -8.10 -12.59
N ARG A 51 -19.32 -8.60 -11.48
CA ARG A 51 -18.26 -9.62 -11.51
C ARG A 51 -18.75 -10.93 -12.14
N TYR A 52 -19.96 -11.38 -11.79
CA TYR A 52 -20.61 -12.54 -12.42
C TYR A 52 -20.74 -12.35 -13.94
N LEU A 53 -21.34 -11.22 -14.39
CA LEU A 53 -21.48 -10.91 -15.80
C LEU A 53 -20.13 -10.88 -16.54
N ARG A 54 -19.12 -10.26 -15.93
CA ARG A 54 -17.77 -10.25 -16.50
C ARG A 54 -17.24 -11.67 -16.72
N SER A 55 -17.44 -12.60 -15.77
CA SER A 55 -17.01 -13.99 -15.94
C SER A 55 -17.73 -14.69 -17.10
N VAL A 56 -19.04 -14.43 -17.26
CA VAL A 56 -19.83 -14.93 -18.41
C VAL A 56 -19.32 -14.40 -19.74
N GLU A 57 -18.95 -13.13 -19.82
CA GLU A 57 -18.40 -12.49 -21.03
C GLU A 57 -17.00 -13.01 -21.37
N VAL A 58 -16.12 -13.20 -20.39
CA VAL A 58 -14.78 -13.78 -20.57
C VAL A 58 -14.87 -15.17 -21.20
N TYR A 59 -15.81 -16.00 -20.77
CA TYR A 59 -16.04 -17.35 -21.33
C TYR A 59 -17.05 -17.39 -22.47
N LYS A 60 -17.50 -16.24 -23.00
CA LYS A 60 -18.23 -16.05 -24.26
C LYS A 60 -19.58 -16.75 -24.35
N PHE A 61 -20.39 -16.72 -23.31
CA PHE A 61 -21.74 -17.27 -23.36
C PHE A 61 -22.84 -16.29 -22.86
N ARG A 62 -22.62 -15.00 -23.01
CA ARG A 62 -23.56 -13.94 -22.62
C ARG A 62 -24.92 -14.06 -23.35
N ASP A 63 -24.92 -14.54 -24.59
CA ASP A 63 -26.11 -14.80 -25.41
C ASP A 63 -27.01 -15.93 -24.87
N LYS A 64 -26.40 -16.87 -24.13
CA LYS A 64 -27.10 -17.98 -23.48
C LYS A 64 -27.71 -17.65 -22.11
N LEU A 65 -27.23 -16.54 -21.49
CA LEU A 65 -27.66 -16.13 -20.16
C LEU A 65 -29.06 -15.47 -20.18
N ARG A 66 -29.91 -15.89 -19.27
CA ARG A 66 -31.23 -15.33 -18.97
C ARG A 66 -31.21 -14.86 -17.50
N ILE A 67 -31.38 -13.55 -17.30
CA ILE A 67 -31.41 -12.94 -15.98
C ILE A 67 -32.85 -12.72 -15.62
N LEU A 68 -33.29 -13.29 -14.51
CA LEU A 68 -34.66 -13.24 -14.03
C LEU A 68 -34.78 -12.20 -12.91
N GLY A 69 -35.86 -11.43 -12.90
CA GLY A 69 -36.18 -10.47 -11.84
C GLY A 69 -35.34 -9.18 -11.77
N LEU A 70 -34.49 -8.88 -12.78
CA LEU A 70 -33.68 -7.68 -12.76
C LEU A 70 -34.54 -6.42 -12.84
N GLY A 71 -34.37 -5.53 -11.87
CA GLY A 71 -35.13 -4.29 -11.70
C GLY A 71 -36.49 -4.50 -11.00
N GLU A 72 -36.82 -5.74 -10.64
CA GLU A 72 -38.01 -6.03 -9.84
C GLU A 72 -37.69 -6.04 -8.34
N PRO A 73 -38.68 -5.69 -7.47
CA PRO A 73 -38.49 -5.84 -6.03
C PRO A 73 -38.24 -7.29 -5.63
N TRP A 74 -37.22 -7.52 -4.79
CA TRP A 74 -36.97 -8.84 -4.22
C TRP A 74 -38.12 -9.27 -3.27
N ARG A 75 -38.69 -10.48 -3.46
CA ARG A 75 -39.79 -11.03 -2.67
C ARG A 75 -39.41 -12.29 -1.87
N GLY A 76 -38.18 -12.79 -2.05
CA GLY A 76 -37.70 -14.03 -1.46
C GLY A 76 -37.31 -13.96 0.01
N GLY A 77 -37.79 -12.98 0.77
CA GLY A 77 -37.45 -12.81 2.17
C GLY A 77 -36.02 -12.26 2.38
N ASN A 78 -35.53 -12.29 3.62
CA ASN A 78 -34.19 -11.81 3.98
C ASN A 78 -33.19 -12.99 4.01
N VAL A 79 -32.74 -13.42 2.84
CA VAL A 79 -31.76 -14.52 2.67
C VAL A 79 -30.37 -14.28 3.27
N MET A 80 -30.09 -13.08 3.81
CA MET A 80 -28.83 -12.79 4.52
C MET A 80 -28.88 -13.27 5.97
N THR A 81 -30.04 -13.30 6.60
CA THR A 81 -30.20 -13.58 8.03
C THR A 81 -31.12 -14.75 8.33
N TYR A 82 -32.02 -15.10 7.41
CA TYR A 82 -33.02 -16.15 7.55
C TYR A 82 -33.06 -17.03 6.30
N ALA A 83 -33.69 -18.20 6.44
CA ALA A 83 -34.05 -19.05 5.31
C ALA A 83 -35.02 -18.32 4.37
N GLY A 84 -34.89 -18.54 3.06
CA GLY A 84 -35.71 -17.88 2.04
C GLY A 84 -35.26 -18.27 0.62
N GLY A 85 -35.76 -17.54 -0.39
CA GLY A 85 -35.33 -17.73 -1.79
C GLY A 85 -36.36 -18.44 -2.69
N GLY A 86 -37.54 -18.85 -2.19
CA GLY A 86 -38.59 -19.47 -2.99
C GLY A 86 -38.98 -18.67 -4.23
N TYR A 87 -38.83 -17.35 -4.17
CA TYR A 87 -39.01 -16.47 -5.33
C TYR A 87 -38.11 -16.86 -6.52
N LYS A 88 -36.85 -17.33 -6.29
CA LYS A 88 -35.98 -17.85 -7.36
C LYS A 88 -36.62 -19.05 -8.07
N ILE A 89 -37.22 -19.98 -7.29
CA ILE A 89 -37.88 -21.16 -7.80
C ILE A 89 -39.07 -20.77 -8.69
N ASN A 90 -39.94 -19.87 -8.22
CA ASN A 90 -41.11 -19.40 -8.96
C ASN A 90 -40.75 -18.70 -10.27
N LEU A 91 -39.70 -17.85 -10.25
CA LEU A 91 -39.20 -17.21 -11.45
C LEU A 91 -38.61 -18.22 -12.45
N LEU A 92 -37.83 -19.19 -11.98
CA LEU A 92 -37.25 -20.23 -12.83
C LEU A 92 -38.31 -21.16 -13.42
N LYS A 93 -39.29 -21.61 -12.60
CA LYS A 93 -40.42 -22.41 -13.05
C LYS A 93 -41.13 -21.74 -14.22
N LYS A 94 -41.49 -20.46 -14.05
CA LYS A 94 -42.13 -19.66 -15.11
C LYS A 94 -41.27 -19.55 -16.37
N ALA A 95 -39.95 -19.35 -16.21
CA ALA A 95 -39.06 -19.25 -17.35
C ALA A 95 -38.81 -20.55 -18.10
N LEU A 96 -39.13 -21.72 -17.47
CA LEU A 96 -38.96 -23.04 -18.06
C LEU A 96 -40.27 -23.61 -18.64
N GLU A 97 -41.41 -22.92 -18.52
CA GLU A 97 -42.70 -23.39 -19.05
C GLU A 97 -42.64 -23.80 -20.54
N ASP A 98 -41.94 -23.03 -21.37
CA ASP A 98 -41.78 -23.30 -22.81
C ASP A 98 -40.88 -24.51 -23.10
N TYR A 99 -40.11 -24.99 -22.12
CA TYR A 99 -39.11 -26.07 -22.24
C TYR A 99 -39.54 -27.33 -21.44
N GLN A 100 -40.74 -27.37 -20.84
CA GLN A 100 -41.23 -28.45 -19.95
C GLN A 100 -41.18 -29.84 -20.58
N ASN A 101 -41.30 -29.95 -21.92
CA ASN A 101 -41.27 -31.20 -22.68
C ASN A 101 -39.98 -31.41 -23.48
N ASP A 102 -39.00 -30.54 -23.30
CA ASP A 102 -37.72 -30.65 -24.04
C ASP A 102 -36.70 -31.51 -23.27
N GLU A 103 -36.63 -32.79 -23.64
CA GLU A 103 -35.76 -33.78 -23.01
C GLU A 103 -34.27 -33.60 -23.37
N LYS A 104 -33.97 -32.76 -24.37
CA LYS A 104 -32.60 -32.54 -24.86
C LYS A 104 -31.99 -31.23 -24.37
N LYS A 105 -32.85 -30.23 -24.13
CA LYS A 105 -32.39 -28.90 -23.65
C LYS A 105 -31.74 -29.01 -22.26
N ILE A 106 -30.54 -28.48 -22.12
CA ILE A 106 -29.85 -28.43 -20.84
C ILE A 106 -30.06 -27.05 -20.21
N VAL A 107 -30.33 -27.02 -18.93
CA VAL A 107 -30.46 -25.82 -18.10
C VAL A 107 -29.38 -25.82 -17.03
N LEU A 108 -28.62 -24.74 -16.98
CA LEU A 108 -27.69 -24.42 -15.89
C LEU A 108 -28.26 -23.27 -15.09
N PHE A 109 -28.46 -23.47 -13.80
CA PHE A 109 -28.84 -22.43 -12.85
C PHE A 109 -27.69 -22.11 -11.91
N THR A 110 -27.42 -20.83 -11.65
CA THR A 110 -26.49 -20.38 -10.61
C THR A 110 -27.06 -19.15 -9.91
N ASP A 111 -26.70 -18.98 -8.64
CA ASP A 111 -26.76 -17.67 -7.98
C ASP A 111 -25.86 -16.67 -8.72
N SER A 112 -26.07 -15.35 -8.51
CA SER A 112 -25.39 -14.30 -9.29
C SER A 112 -24.43 -13.43 -8.49
N TYR A 113 -24.75 -13.10 -7.23
CA TYR A 113 -24.01 -12.10 -6.48
C TYR A 113 -22.65 -12.61 -5.94
N ASP A 114 -22.56 -13.91 -5.72
CA ASP A 114 -21.44 -14.61 -5.07
C ASP A 114 -20.98 -15.84 -5.87
N VAL A 115 -21.12 -15.81 -7.19
CA VAL A 115 -20.63 -16.83 -8.11
C VAL A 115 -19.68 -16.24 -9.14
N ILE A 116 -18.65 -17.01 -9.53
CA ILE A 116 -17.72 -16.72 -10.62
C ILE A 116 -17.57 -17.95 -11.50
N PHE A 117 -17.76 -17.82 -12.82
CA PHE A 117 -17.41 -18.86 -13.78
C PHE A 117 -15.89 -18.90 -13.97
N LEU A 118 -15.35 -20.12 -14.05
CA LEU A 118 -13.93 -20.43 -14.23
C LEU A 118 -13.68 -21.20 -15.54
N GLY A 119 -14.74 -21.49 -16.28
CA GLY A 119 -14.68 -22.20 -17.58
C GLY A 119 -15.90 -21.96 -18.45
N GLY A 120 -15.79 -22.34 -19.71
CA GLY A 120 -16.86 -22.22 -20.71
C GLY A 120 -17.92 -23.32 -20.62
N LEU A 121 -19.08 -23.07 -21.25
CA LEU A 121 -20.22 -23.99 -21.22
C LEU A 121 -19.91 -25.39 -21.78
N SER A 122 -19.05 -25.50 -22.82
CA SER A 122 -18.71 -26.82 -23.38
C SER A 122 -18.05 -27.71 -22.35
N ALA A 123 -17.10 -27.19 -21.55
CA ALA A 123 -16.45 -27.95 -20.49
C ALA A 123 -17.41 -28.30 -19.32
N ILE A 124 -18.35 -27.40 -19.01
CA ILE A 124 -19.39 -27.65 -17.98
C ILE A 124 -20.33 -28.79 -18.43
N VAL A 125 -20.79 -28.74 -19.68
CA VAL A 125 -21.67 -29.76 -20.25
C VAL A 125 -20.97 -31.10 -20.37
N GLU A 126 -19.75 -31.15 -20.86
CA GLU A 126 -18.94 -32.37 -20.95
C GLU A 126 -18.86 -33.07 -19.59
N ARG A 127 -18.47 -32.36 -18.55
CA ARG A 127 -18.39 -32.91 -17.19
C ARG A 127 -19.77 -33.34 -16.64
N PHE A 128 -20.85 -32.62 -16.98
CA PHE A 128 -22.18 -33.00 -16.58
C PHE A 128 -22.61 -34.35 -17.22
N LEU A 129 -22.38 -34.51 -18.51
CA LEU A 129 -22.68 -35.74 -19.25
C LEU A 129 -21.90 -36.95 -18.71
N ASP A 130 -20.66 -36.77 -18.29
CA ASP A 130 -19.82 -37.82 -17.68
C ASP A 130 -20.40 -38.33 -16.36
N THR A 131 -21.28 -37.57 -15.69
CA THR A 131 -21.89 -38.00 -14.42
C THR A 131 -23.02 -39.01 -14.59
N ASP A 132 -23.56 -39.23 -15.77
CA ASP A 132 -24.81 -39.98 -16.04
C ASP A 132 -26.00 -39.51 -15.14
N ALA A 133 -25.98 -38.21 -14.76
CA ALA A 133 -27.11 -37.59 -14.07
C ALA A 133 -28.10 -37.00 -15.04
N ARG A 134 -29.38 -36.91 -14.67
CA ARG A 134 -30.35 -36.07 -15.38
C ARG A 134 -30.45 -34.70 -14.76
N VAL A 135 -30.20 -34.60 -13.40
CA VAL A 135 -30.01 -33.34 -12.70
C VAL A 135 -28.84 -33.50 -11.71
N LEU A 136 -27.88 -32.60 -11.77
CA LEU A 136 -26.72 -32.56 -10.89
C LEU A 136 -26.73 -31.27 -10.07
N PHE A 137 -26.84 -31.36 -8.76
CA PHE A 137 -26.71 -30.23 -7.85
C PHE A 137 -25.29 -30.09 -7.33
N SER A 138 -24.91 -28.86 -6.99
CA SER A 138 -23.71 -28.61 -6.22
C SER A 138 -23.81 -29.22 -4.82
N ALA A 139 -22.65 -29.57 -4.24
CA ALA A 139 -22.59 -30.16 -2.92
C ALA A 139 -21.78 -29.29 -1.95
N GLU A 140 -22.17 -29.31 -0.67
CA GLU A 140 -21.51 -28.57 0.40
C GLU A 140 -21.27 -29.42 1.66
N VAL A 141 -20.50 -28.84 2.63
CA VAL A 141 -20.05 -29.55 3.84
C VAL A 141 -21.15 -29.63 4.90
N TYR A 142 -22.05 -28.68 4.96
CA TYR A 142 -23.05 -28.53 6.01
C TYR A 142 -24.48 -28.79 5.48
N CYS A 143 -25.30 -29.48 6.25
CA CYS A 143 -26.74 -29.63 5.96
C CYS A 143 -27.47 -28.35 6.41
N TRP A 144 -27.99 -27.61 5.45
CA TRP A 144 -28.70 -26.34 5.66
C TRP A 144 -30.05 -26.37 4.95
N PRO A 145 -31.09 -25.67 5.43
CA PRO A 145 -31.16 -24.93 6.70
C PRO A 145 -31.46 -25.83 7.92
N ASP A 146 -31.93 -27.04 7.72
CA ASP A 146 -32.34 -27.98 8.76
C ASP A 146 -31.31 -29.11 8.93
N ARG A 147 -30.49 -29.00 9.99
CA ARG A 147 -29.47 -30.02 10.33
C ARG A 147 -30.01 -31.39 10.66
N SER A 148 -31.29 -31.50 11.06
CA SER A 148 -31.91 -32.77 11.41
C SER A 148 -32.02 -33.68 10.19
N LEU A 149 -32.11 -33.12 8.99
CA LEU A 149 -32.20 -33.85 7.72
C LEU A 149 -30.90 -34.57 7.33
N ALA A 150 -29.76 -34.25 7.99
CA ALA A 150 -28.46 -34.84 7.68
C ALA A 150 -28.45 -36.39 7.81
N ILE A 151 -29.27 -36.96 8.71
CA ILE A 151 -29.34 -38.40 8.91
C ILE A 151 -30.04 -39.14 7.74
N HIS A 152 -30.87 -38.42 6.97
CA HIS A 152 -31.62 -38.97 5.83
C HIS A 152 -30.81 -38.94 4.52
N TYR A 153 -29.71 -38.19 4.47
CA TYR A 153 -28.87 -38.18 3.27
C TYR A 153 -28.18 -39.53 3.06
N PRO A 154 -28.08 -40.01 1.81
CA PRO A 154 -27.29 -41.21 1.49
C PRO A 154 -25.84 -41.08 2.00
N THR A 155 -25.28 -42.21 2.41
CA THR A 155 -23.85 -42.26 2.76
C THR A 155 -22.99 -42.16 1.52
N VAL A 156 -21.91 -41.37 1.59
CA VAL A 156 -20.92 -41.20 0.50
C VAL A 156 -19.56 -41.71 0.95
N SER A 157 -18.90 -42.41 0.04
CA SER A 157 -17.54 -42.95 0.30
C SER A 157 -16.44 -41.91 0.33
N GLY A 158 -16.74 -40.66 0.00
CA GLY A 158 -15.81 -39.50 0.01
C GLY A 158 -16.46 -38.32 -0.71
N GLY A 159 -16.05 -37.09 -0.27
CA GLY A 159 -16.57 -35.85 -0.84
C GLY A 159 -17.62 -35.16 0.03
N LYS A 160 -18.15 -34.07 -0.45
CA LYS A 160 -19.18 -33.23 0.18
C LYS A 160 -20.53 -33.94 0.09
N ARG A 161 -21.29 -33.93 1.17
CA ARG A 161 -22.45 -34.81 1.28
C ARG A 161 -23.80 -34.14 1.04
N TYR A 162 -23.90 -32.84 1.30
CA TYR A 162 -25.20 -32.18 1.35
C TYR A 162 -25.46 -31.29 0.13
N LEU A 163 -26.69 -31.19 -0.29
CA LEU A 163 -27.12 -30.38 -1.43
C LEU A 163 -26.93 -28.89 -1.13
N ASN A 164 -26.49 -28.12 -2.13
CA ASN A 164 -26.50 -26.65 -2.14
C ASN A 164 -27.33 -26.17 -3.35
N SER A 165 -28.31 -25.29 -3.13
CA SER A 165 -29.23 -24.76 -4.14
C SER A 165 -28.63 -23.69 -5.08
N GLY A 166 -27.47 -23.11 -4.72
CA GLY A 166 -26.86 -22.00 -5.46
C GLY A 166 -26.23 -22.39 -6.81
N GLY A 167 -26.24 -23.68 -7.18
CA GLY A 167 -25.79 -24.13 -8.50
C GLY A 167 -26.29 -25.54 -8.84
N PHE A 168 -26.90 -25.72 -10.01
CA PHE A 168 -27.26 -27.01 -10.56
C PHE A 168 -27.34 -26.99 -12.08
N ILE A 169 -27.23 -28.17 -12.69
CA ILE A 169 -27.34 -28.38 -14.12
C ILE A 169 -28.22 -29.63 -14.38
N GLY A 170 -29.09 -29.58 -15.37
CA GLY A 170 -29.93 -30.72 -15.70
C GLY A 170 -30.71 -30.53 -17.00
N TYR A 171 -31.42 -31.58 -17.42
CA TYR A 171 -32.33 -31.50 -18.55
C TYR A 171 -33.57 -30.68 -18.19
N ALA A 172 -34.01 -29.81 -19.09
CA ALA A 172 -35.09 -28.85 -18.85
C ALA A 172 -36.41 -29.53 -18.41
N SER A 173 -36.76 -30.63 -19.02
CA SER A 173 -37.97 -31.43 -18.64
C SER A 173 -37.89 -31.93 -17.20
N ASP A 174 -36.73 -32.46 -16.76
CA ASP A 174 -36.55 -32.96 -15.39
C ASP A 174 -36.56 -31.83 -14.37
N VAL A 175 -35.85 -30.74 -14.68
CA VAL A 175 -35.80 -29.55 -13.81
C VAL A 175 -37.22 -28.97 -13.64
N TYR A 176 -37.97 -28.81 -14.73
CA TYR A 176 -39.34 -28.30 -14.68
C TYR A 176 -40.27 -29.21 -13.85
N GLU A 177 -40.20 -30.53 -14.04
CA GLU A 177 -40.99 -31.48 -13.27
C GLU A 177 -40.65 -31.44 -11.76
N ILE A 178 -39.41 -31.23 -11.39
CA ILE A 178 -38.98 -31.00 -10.01
C ILE A 178 -39.59 -29.70 -9.45
N LEU A 179 -39.54 -28.60 -10.19
CA LEU A 179 -40.07 -27.30 -9.77
C LEU A 179 -41.61 -27.32 -9.64
N ASP A 180 -42.30 -28.20 -10.38
CA ASP A 180 -43.75 -28.31 -10.38
C ASP A 180 -44.29 -29.20 -9.24
N LYS A 181 -43.46 -29.85 -8.41
CA LYS A 181 -43.86 -30.79 -7.36
C LYS A 181 -44.56 -30.15 -6.17
N ALA A 182 -44.34 -28.87 -5.90
CA ALA A 182 -44.98 -28.20 -4.79
C ALA A 182 -45.25 -26.72 -5.10
N ASP A 183 -46.35 -26.23 -4.52
CA ASP A 183 -46.64 -24.79 -4.49
C ASP A 183 -45.73 -24.14 -3.43
N ILE A 184 -44.69 -23.45 -3.89
CA ILE A 184 -43.75 -22.78 -3.02
C ILE A 184 -44.07 -21.28 -2.94
N LYS A 185 -44.07 -20.73 -1.73
CA LYS A 185 -44.19 -19.28 -1.55
C LYS A 185 -42.88 -18.58 -1.81
N ASP A 186 -42.96 -17.32 -2.23
CA ASP A 186 -41.76 -16.50 -2.53
C ASP A 186 -40.78 -16.45 -1.35
N GLU A 187 -41.30 -16.50 -0.10
CA GLU A 187 -40.48 -16.39 1.13
C GLU A 187 -40.01 -17.74 1.68
N ASP A 188 -40.46 -18.87 1.11
CA ASP A 188 -40.01 -20.21 1.52
C ASP A 188 -38.54 -20.43 1.17
N ASP A 189 -37.88 -21.41 1.83
CA ASP A 189 -36.47 -21.69 1.62
C ASP A 189 -36.24 -22.57 0.39
N ASP A 190 -35.47 -22.04 -0.58
CA ASP A 190 -35.15 -22.73 -1.83
C ASP A 190 -34.28 -23.98 -1.60
N GLN A 191 -33.30 -23.94 -0.70
CA GLN A 191 -32.45 -25.10 -0.43
C GLN A 191 -33.19 -26.21 0.30
N LEU A 192 -34.07 -25.87 1.23
CA LEU A 192 -34.95 -26.85 1.90
C LEU A 192 -35.87 -27.54 0.90
N PHE A 193 -36.42 -26.81 -0.05
CA PHE A 193 -37.27 -27.39 -1.13
C PHE A 193 -36.47 -28.43 -1.92
N TYR A 194 -35.31 -28.06 -2.49
CA TYR A 194 -34.53 -29.01 -3.27
C TYR A 194 -33.97 -30.16 -2.43
N THR A 195 -33.64 -29.94 -1.16
CA THR A 195 -33.22 -30.96 -0.22
C THR A 195 -34.36 -31.96 -0.01
N THR A 196 -35.59 -31.47 0.19
CA THR A 196 -36.79 -32.35 0.38
C THR A 196 -37.06 -33.22 -0.84
N VAL A 197 -36.91 -32.66 -2.05
CA VAL A 197 -37.04 -33.44 -3.30
C VAL A 197 -35.92 -34.49 -3.41
N TYR A 198 -34.67 -34.11 -3.10
CA TYR A 198 -33.51 -35.02 -3.17
C TYR A 198 -33.62 -36.20 -2.19
N LEU A 199 -34.19 -36.00 -1.01
CA LEU A 199 -34.33 -37.03 0.03
C LEU A 199 -35.47 -38.01 -0.26
N GLN A 200 -36.38 -37.70 -1.21
CA GLN A 200 -37.40 -38.65 -1.66
C GLN A 200 -36.80 -39.62 -2.68
N ASP A 201 -36.63 -40.91 -2.27
CA ASP A 201 -35.97 -41.94 -3.09
C ASP A 201 -36.60 -42.11 -4.48
N GLU A 202 -37.91 -41.99 -4.57
CA GLU A 202 -38.68 -42.10 -5.83
C GLU A 202 -38.29 -41.00 -6.80
N LEU A 203 -38.33 -39.73 -6.35
CA LEU A 203 -37.98 -38.58 -7.18
C LEU A 203 -36.48 -38.57 -7.54
N ARG A 204 -35.63 -38.87 -6.55
CA ARG A 204 -34.17 -38.94 -6.78
C ARG A 204 -33.81 -39.97 -7.85
N THR A 205 -34.46 -41.14 -7.83
CA THR A 205 -34.23 -42.21 -8.79
C THR A 205 -34.82 -41.89 -10.15
N ARG A 206 -36.08 -41.39 -10.20
CA ARG A 206 -36.77 -41.02 -11.44
C ARG A 206 -36.02 -39.99 -12.25
N HIS A 207 -35.55 -38.91 -11.62
CA HIS A 207 -34.84 -37.82 -12.26
C HIS A 207 -33.33 -38.00 -12.21
N LYS A 208 -32.82 -39.18 -11.82
CA LYS A 208 -31.37 -39.46 -11.63
C LYS A 208 -30.66 -38.26 -10.98
N ILE A 209 -31.19 -37.73 -9.87
CA ILE A 209 -30.63 -36.59 -9.19
C ILE A 209 -29.34 -37.01 -8.48
N LYS A 210 -28.22 -36.38 -8.83
CA LYS A 210 -26.91 -36.60 -8.20
C LYS A 210 -26.36 -35.29 -7.59
N LEU A 211 -25.35 -35.42 -6.73
CA LEU A 211 -24.60 -34.29 -6.15
C LEU A 211 -23.17 -34.33 -6.68
N ASP A 212 -22.60 -33.16 -6.92
CA ASP A 212 -21.18 -32.99 -7.29
C ASP A 212 -20.27 -33.09 -6.06
N HIS A 213 -20.15 -34.30 -5.52
CA HIS A 213 -19.46 -34.59 -4.25
C HIS A 213 -18.00 -34.16 -4.22
N LYS A 214 -17.31 -34.14 -5.38
CA LYS A 214 -15.87 -33.86 -5.50
C LYS A 214 -15.56 -32.52 -6.14
N SER A 215 -16.56 -31.68 -6.29
CA SER A 215 -16.40 -30.36 -6.91
C SER A 215 -15.74 -30.42 -8.30
N GLU A 216 -16.24 -31.27 -9.17
CA GLU A 216 -15.81 -31.37 -10.57
C GLU A 216 -16.28 -30.14 -11.37
N ILE A 217 -17.52 -29.68 -11.11
CA ILE A 217 -18.15 -28.52 -11.75
C ILE A 217 -18.29 -27.37 -10.74
N PHE A 218 -18.88 -27.63 -9.57
CA PHE A 218 -19.28 -26.64 -8.58
C PHE A 218 -18.43 -26.70 -7.32
N GLN A 219 -17.74 -25.64 -7.00
CA GLN A 219 -17.02 -25.48 -5.73
C GLN A 219 -17.73 -24.49 -4.83
N ASN A 220 -18.39 -24.98 -3.77
CA ASN A 220 -18.88 -24.16 -2.67
C ASN A 220 -17.73 -23.93 -1.67
N LEU A 221 -17.54 -22.67 -1.23
CA LEU A 221 -16.42 -22.29 -0.34
C LEU A 221 -16.78 -22.38 1.15
N PHE A 222 -18.08 -22.28 1.52
CA PHE A 222 -18.44 -22.30 2.94
C PHE A 222 -18.09 -23.65 3.58
N GLY A 223 -17.27 -23.62 4.62
CA GLY A 223 -16.72 -24.80 5.28
C GLY A 223 -15.63 -25.55 4.49
N ALA A 224 -15.24 -25.06 3.32
CA ALA A 224 -14.30 -25.70 2.41
C ALA A 224 -13.26 -24.72 1.83
N VAL A 225 -13.02 -23.60 2.51
CA VAL A 225 -12.00 -22.62 2.08
C VAL A 225 -10.60 -23.23 2.07
N ALA A 226 -10.29 -24.06 3.05
CA ALA A 226 -8.98 -24.75 3.14
C ALA A 226 -8.80 -25.86 2.07
N ASP A 227 -9.88 -26.27 1.40
CA ASP A 227 -9.81 -27.28 0.34
C ASP A 227 -9.26 -26.72 -0.98
N VAL A 228 -9.20 -25.39 -1.13
CA VAL A 228 -8.88 -24.74 -2.39
C VAL A 228 -7.63 -23.89 -2.32
N GLU A 229 -6.87 -23.90 -3.42
CA GLU A 229 -5.71 -23.02 -3.64
C GLU A 229 -5.87 -22.24 -4.93
N LEU A 230 -5.52 -20.94 -4.89
CA LEU A 230 -5.31 -20.14 -6.08
C LEU A 230 -3.98 -20.51 -6.72
N ARG A 231 -4.01 -20.93 -7.97
CA ARG A 231 -2.84 -21.31 -8.74
C ARG A 231 -2.78 -20.57 -10.06
N PHE A 232 -1.58 -20.52 -10.64
CA PHE A 232 -1.33 -19.89 -11.92
C PHE A 232 -0.77 -20.94 -12.89
N LYS A 233 -1.35 -21.01 -14.10
CA LYS A 233 -0.85 -21.82 -15.21
C LYS A 233 -0.54 -20.91 -16.38
N GLY A 234 0.74 -20.73 -16.64
CA GLY A 234 1.17 -19.66 -17.54
C GLY A 234 0.75 -18.32 -16.95
N GLU A 235 -0.16 -17.63 -17.61
CA GLU A 235 -0.61 -16.29 -17.26
C GLU A 235 -1.94 -16.27 -16.50
N GLU A 236 -2.70 -17.37 -16.58
CA GLU A 236 -4.08 -17.42 -16.05
C GLU A 236 -4.13 -18.00 -14.62
N ALA A 237 -4.93 -17.36 -13.80
CA ALA A 237 -5.25 -17.86 -12.47
C ALA A 237 -6.40 -18.88 -12.53
N TYR A 238 -6.30 -19.94 -11.76
CA TYR A 238 -7.35 -20.93 -11.57
C TYR A 238 -7.42 -21.39 -10.11
N VAL A 239 -8.52 -21.99 -9.73
CA VAL A 239 -8.72 -22.59 -8.41
C VAL A 239 -8.54 -24.10 -8.54
N GLN A 240 -7.69 -24.68 -7.71
CA GLN A 240 -7.57 -26.13 -7.56
C GLN A 240 -8.14 -26.55 -6.21
N ASN A 241 -9.05 -27.53 -6.23
CA ASN A 241 -9.40 -28.26 -5.01
C ASN A 241 -8.28 -29.29 -4.75
N ILE A 242 -7.54 -29.09 -3.66
CA ILE A 242 -6.37 -29.92 -3.29
C ILE A 242 -6.76 -31.22 -2.59
N VAL A 243 -7.97 -31.31 -2.04
CA VAL A 243 -8.47 -32.52 -1.35
C VAL A 243 -8.90 -33.58 -2.37
N TYR A 244 -9.57 -33.15 -3.44
CA TYR A 244 -10.09 -34.06 -4.48
C TYR A 244 -9.24 -34.04 -5.76
N ASN A 245 -8.27 -33.14 -5.82
CA ASN A 245 -7.41 -32.90 -7.01
C ASN A 245 -8.24 -32.55 -8.25
N THR A 246 -9.30 -31.75 -8.09
CA THR A 246 -10.17 -31.26 -9.15
C THR A 246 -9.93 -29.78 -9.44
N VAL A 247 -10.31 -29.34 -10.64
CA VAL A 247 -10.29 -27.92 -11.05
C VAL A 247 -11.74 -27.55 -11.37
N PRO A 248 -12.50 -26.94 -10.44
CA PRO A 248 -13.89 -26.61 -10.65
C PRO A 248 -14.08 -25.55 -11.74
N LEU A 249 -15.27 -25.55 -12.34
CA LEU A 249 -15.62 -24.61 -13.42
C LEU A 249 -16.54 -23.48 -12.94
N ILE A 250 -17.11 -23.60 -11.74
CA ILE A 250 -17.99 -22.62 -11.10
C ILE A 250 -17.59 -22.53 -9.64
N LEU A 251 -17.26 -21.32 -9.17
CA LEU A 251 -16.90 -21.04 -7.78
C LEU A 251 -18.02 -20.26 -7.11
N HIS A 252 -18.49 -20.74 -5.97
CA HIS A 252 -19.58 -20.14 -5.21
C HIS A 252 -19.12 -19.78 -3.78
N GLY A 253 -19.15 -18.50 -3.46
CA GLY A 253 -18.82 -17.96 -2.15
C GLY A 253 -20.01 -17.87 -1.20
N ASN A 254 -20.70 -18.99 -1.00
CA ASN A 254 -21.90 -19.06 -0.18
C ASN A 254 -21.64 -18.72 1.31
N GLY A 255 -22.64 -18.20 1.99
CA GLY A 255 -22.56 -17.87 3.43
C GLY A 255 -21.45 -16.89 3.78
N PHE A 256 -20.65 -17.19 4.80
CA PHE A 256 -19.54 -16.33 5.29
C PHE A 256 -18.30 -16.35 4.40
N SER A 257 -18.23 -17.20 3.37
CA SER A 257 -17.08 -17.28 2.48
C SER A 257 -17.03 -16.22 1.37
N LYS A 258 -17.98 -15.27 1.34
CA LYS A 258 -18.03 -14.17 0.35
C LYS A 258 -16.76 -13.34 0.29
N LEU A 259 -16.09 -13.11 1.43
CA LEU A 259 -14.83 -12.35 1.48
C LEU A 259 -13.69 -13.10 0.81
N VAL A 260 -13.64 -14.42 0.96
CA VAL A 260 -12.65 -15.26 0.29
C VAL A 260 -12.89 -15.25 -1.22
N LEU A 261 -14.15 -15.39 -1.65
CA LEU A 261 -14.51 -15.25 -3.05
C LEU A 261 -14.09 -13.88 -3.62
N ASN A 262 -14.26 -12.79 -2.85
CA ASN A 262 -13.87 -11.46 -3.26
C ASN A 262 -12.35 -11.35 -3.49
N SER A 263 -11.55 -11.93 -2.59
CA SER A 263 -10.08 -11.97 -2.72
C SER A 263 -9.64 -12.81 -3.94
N LEU A 264 -10.20 -14.01 -4.10
CA LEU A 264 -9.94 -14.88 -5.26
C LEU A 264 -10.38 -14.22 -6.58
N GLY A 265 -11.53 -13.54 -6.54
CA GLY A 265 -12.10 -12.84 -7.70
C GLY A 265 -11.24 -11.71 -8.27
N ASN A 266 -10.25 -11.23 -7.51
CA ASN A 266 -9.26 -10.28 -8.02
C ASN A 266 -8.38 -10.87 -9.14
N TYR A 267 -8.27 -12.19 -9.21
CA TYR A 267 -7.42 -12.91 -10.18
C TYR A 267 -8.21 -13.72 -11.19
N LEU A 268 -9.36 -14.27 -10.76
CA LEU A 268 -10.14 -15.24 -11.53
C LEU A 268 -10.87 -14.61 -12.72
N ALA A 269 -11.27 -15.44 -13.69
CA ALA A 269 -11.87 -15.01 -14.95
C ALA A 269 -11.06 -13.91 -15.63
N ARG A 270 -9.73 -14.05 -15.66
CA ARG A 270 -8.78 -13.09 -16.26
C ARG A 270 -8.94 -11.66 -15.70
N ALA A 271 -9.28 -11.50 -14.42
CA ALA A 271 -9.34 -10.17 -13.83
C ALA A 271 -7.94 -9.54 -13.74
N TRP A 272 -6.94 -10.37 -13.43
CA TRP A 272 -5.53 -10.01 -13.43
C TRP A 272 -4.69 -11.17 -13.98
N THR A 273 -3.71 -10.88 -14.81
CA THR A 273 -2.75 -11.86 -15.35
C THR A 273 -1.32 -11.39 -15.12
N ALA A 274 -0.35 -12.32 -15.08
CA ALA A 274 1.04 -11.97 -14.82
C ALA A 274 1.66 -11.09 -15.93
N ASN A 275 1.26 -11.27 -17.19
CA ASN A 275 1.85 -10.57 -18.33
C ASN A 275 1.09 -9.29 -18.70
N GLU A 276 -0.24 -9.31 -18.65
CA GLU A 276 -1.09 -8.18 -19.04
C GLU A 276 -1.47 -7.28 -17.85
N GLY A 277 -1.21 -7.75 -16.61
CA GLY A 277 -1.60 -7.07 -15.39
C GLY A 277 -3.11 -7.08 -15.18
N CYS A 278 -3.66 -5.97 -14.72
CA CYS A 278 -5.07 -5.84 -14.38
C CYS A 278 -5.93 -5.56 -15.63
N LEU A 279 -6.67 -6.56 -16.07
CA LEU A 279 -7.64 -6.42 -17.16
C LEU A 279 -8.97 -5.83 -16.68
N ALA A 280 -9.45 -6.23 -15.49
CA ALA A 280 -10.67 -5.71 -14.89
C ALA A 280 -10.61 -4.22 -14.51
N CYS A 281 -9.42 -3.64 -14.48
CA CYS A 281 -9.23 -2.20 -14.20
C CYS A 281 -9.87 -1.28 -15.24
N TRP A 282 -10.07 -1.79 -16.45
CA TRP A 282 -10.58 -1.00 -17.58
C TRP A 282 -12.08 -1.15 -17.76
N ASP A 283 -12.71 -2.06 -17.02
CA ASP A 283 -14.14 -2.23 -17.06
C ASP A 283 -14.84 -0.98 -16.52
N ARG A 284 -15.74 -0.39 -17.28
CA ARG A 284 -16.57 0.76 -16.92
C ARG A 284 -15.79 2.06 -16.62
N THR A 285 -14.51 2.17 -16.99
CA THR A 285 -13.76 3.41 -16.85
C THR A 285 -14.23 4.49 -17.82
N ILE A 286 -14.13 5.76 -17.40
CA ILE A 286 -14.31 6.92 -18.26
C ILE A 286 -12.99 7.68 -18.39
N GLU A 287 -12.87 8.52 -19.41
CA GLU A 287 -11.72 9.41 -19.63
C GLU A 287 -12.20 10.86 -19.54
N LEU A 288 -11.91 11.54 -18.46
CA LEU A 288 -12.33 12.93 -18.24
C LEU A 288 -11.64 13.88 -19.21
N ASP A 289 -10.42 13.59 -19.64
CA ASP A 289 -9.69 14.42 -20.63
C ASP A 289 -10.41 14.54 -21.98
N LYS A 290 -11.31 13.62 -22.29
CA LYS A 290 -12.17 13.69 -23.49
C LYS A 290 -13.38 14.60 -23.30
N THR A 291 -13.58 15.15 -22.11
CA THR A 291 -14.71 16.02 -21.79
C THR A 291 -14.21 17.41 -21.39
N LYS A 292 -15.12 18.40 -21.41
CA LYS A 292 -14.75 19.77 -20.97
C LYS A 292 -14.65 19.83 -19.45
N PRO A 293 -13.65 20.52 -18.89
CA PRO A 293 -13.46 20.63 -17.43
C PRO A 293 -14.71 21.14 -16.67
N GLU A 294 -15.50 21.99 -17.29
CA GLU A 294 -16.74 22.54 -16.72
C GLU A 294 -17.83 21.49 -16.56
N THR A 295 -17.70 20.34 -17.22
CA THR A 295 -18.67 19.21 -17.14
C THR A 295 -18.20 18.08 -16.22
N TYR A 296 -17.04 18.22 -15.59
CA TYR A 296 -16.56 17.22 -14.66
C TYR A 296 -17.55 16.97 -13.50
N PRO A 297 -17.65 15.77 -12.95
CA PRO A 297 -18.47 15.50 -11.77
C PRO A 297 -18.17 16.47 -10.62
N ILE A 298 -19.19 16.88 -9.88
CA ILE A 298 -19.00 17.71 -8.67
C ILE A 298 -18.59 16.79 -7.53
N ILE A 299 -17.47 17.09 -6.89
CA ILE A 299 -16.93 16.30 -5.79
C ILE A 299 -16.88 17.13 -4.51
N LEU A 300 -17.32 16.56 -3.40
CA LEU A 300 -17.00 17.06 -2.07
C LEU A 300 -15.69 16.46 -1.59
N ILE A 301 -14.69 17.28 -1.31
CA ILE A 301 -13.48 16.87 -0.58
C ILE A 301 -13.73 17.12 0.91
N ALA A 302 -13.81 16.06 1.70
CA ALA A 302 -13.98 16.10 3.14
C ALA A 302 -12.67 15.74 3.82
N ILE A 303 -12.09 16.69 4.54
CA ILE A 303 -10.81 16.59 5.23
C ILE A 303 -11.06 16.43 6.72
N PHE A 304 -10.40 15.45 7.35
CA PHE A 304 -10.50 15.16 8.78
C PHE A 304 -9.13 15.26 9.45
N ILE A 305 -9.05 16.07 10.52
CA ILE A 305 -7.83 16.33 11.29
C ILE A 305 -8.17 16.02 12.76
N GLU A 306 -8.04 14.73 13.12
CA GLU A 306 -8.50 14.21 14.42
C GLU A 306 -7.38 14.15 15.46
N GLN A 307 -6.12 14.24 15.02
CA GLN A 307 -4.95 14.20 15.87
C GLN A 307 -3.88 15.16 15.38
N PRO A 308 -2.93 15.56 16.24
CA PRO A 308 -1.76 16.31 15.80
C PRO A 308 -1.04 15.58 14.67
N THR A 309 -0.89 16.26 13.55
CA THR A 309 -0.36 15.65 12.32
C THR A 309 0.79 16.49 11.76
N PRO A 310 1.98 15.90 11.50
CA PRO A 310 3.10 16.61 10.92
C PRO A 310 2.87 16.97 9.45
N PHE A 311 3.58 17.98 8.97
CA PHE A 311 3.59 18.43 7.57
C PHE A 311 2.22 18.79 6.99
N LEU A 312 1.34 19.35 7.83
CA LEU A 312 -0.03 19.71 7.44
C LEU A 312 -0.07 20.79 6.34
N GLU A 313 0.94 21.66 6.25
CA GLU A 313 1.04 22.64 5.16
C GLU A 313 1.21 21.95 3.80
N GLU A 314 2.08 20.95 3.72
CA GLU A 314 2.32 20.15 2.51
C GLU A 314 1.10 19.33 2.13
N PHE A 315 0.39 18.79 3.12
CA PHE A 315 -0.90 18.12 2.90
C PHE A 315 -1.89 19.05 2.18
N PHE A 316 -2.13 20.25 2.71
CA PHE A 316 -3.06 21.20 2.08
C PHE A 316 -2.57 21.66 0.69
N GLN A 317 -1.26 21.83 0.51
CA GLN A 317 -0.71 22.16 -0.81
C GLN A 317 -0.94 21.01 -1.81
N ALA A 318 -0.82 19.75 -1.40
CA ALA A 318 -1.08 18.58 -2.24
C ALA A 318 -2.56 18.48 -2.63
N ILE A 319 -3.49 18.73 -1.69
CA ILE A 319 -4.93 18.80 -1.97
C ILE A 319 -5.24 19.95 -2.96
N HIS A 320 -4.66 21.11 -2.75
CA HIS A 320 -4.89 22.26 -3.62
C HIS A 320 -4.32 22.07 -5.04
N ARG A 321 -3.16 21.37 -5.17
CA ARG A 321 -2.53 21.08 -6.47
C ARG A 321 -3.25 20.02 -7.30
N GLN A 322 -4.25 19.30 -6.74
CA GLN A 322 -4.99 18.30 -7.52
C GLN A 322 -5.47 18.88 -8.84
N ALA A 323 -5.13 18.23 -9.97
CA ALA A 323 -5.47 18.60 -11.34
C ALA A 323 -6.95 18.34 -11.64
N TYR A 324 -7.82 18.99 -10.86
CA TYR A 324 -9.27 18.94 -10.98
C TYR A 324 -9.83 20.36 -10.88
N PRO A 325 -10.81 20.78 -11.70
CA PRO A 325 -11.32 22.13 -11.68
C PRO A 325 -11.87 22.51 -10.30
N LYS A 326 -11.32 23.54 -9.66
CA LYS A 326 -11.77 23.99 -8.32
C LYS A 326 -13.23 24.44 -8.33
N SER A 327 -13.70 24.96 -9.46
CA SER A 327 -15.10 25.28 -9.72
C SER A 327 -16.04 24.05 -9.75
N ARG A 328 -15.51 22.85 -9.61
CA ARG A 328 -16.25 21.57 -9.52
C ARG A 328 -16.04 20.88 -8.18
N LEU A 329 -15.43 21.57 -7.20
CA LEU A 329 -15.10 21.01 -5.89
C LEU A 329 -15.78 21.81 -4.78
N HIS A 330 -16.44 21.10 -3.86
CA HIS A 330 -16.78 21.60 -2.53
C HIS A 330 -15.72 21.19 -1.53
N LEU A 331 -15.42 22.04 -0.56
CA LEU A 331 -14.46 21.77 0.50
C LEU A 331 -15.18 21.70 1.85
N PHE A 332 -14.93 20.61 2.60
CA PHE A 332 -15.40 20.44 3.97
C PHE A 332 -14.18 20.09 4.83
N ILE A 333 -13.92 20.83 5.89
CA ILE A 333 -12.79 20.60 6.80
C ILE A 333 -13.33 20.44 8.22
N HIS A 334 -13.04 19.30 8.83
CA HIS A 334 -13.24 19.08 10.27
C HIS A 334 -11.87 19.07 10.96
N ASN A 335 -11.71 19.93 11.94
CA ASN A 335 -10.51 19.99 12.77
C ASN A 335 -10.86 19.81 14.24
N ASN A 336 -10.28 18.79 14.85
CA ASN A 336 -10.42 18.51 16.29
C ASN A 336 -9.16 18.92 17.10
N VAL A 337 -8.15 19.55 16.44
CA VAL A 337 -6.85 19.86 17.02
C VAL A 337 -6.62 21.38 17.05
N PRO A 338 -6.72 22.05 18.21
CA PRO A 338 -6.53 23.51 18.33
C PRO A 338 -5.17 23.99 17.78
N TYR A 339 -4.12 23.20 17.95
CA TYR A 339 -2.78 23.52 17.43
C TYR A 339 -2.76 23.83 15.92
N HIS A 340 -3.60 23.18 15.13
CA HIS A 340 -3.64 23.31 13.68
C HIS A 340 -4.52 24.45 13.14
N GLU A 341 -5.27 25.13 14.00
CA GLU A 341 -6.22 26.17 13.56
C GLU A 341 -5.57 27.25 12.68
N SER A 342 -4.37 27.72 13.02
CA SER A 342 -3.68 28.76 12.27
C SER A 342 -3.33 28.35 10.85
N VAL A 343 -2.86 27.12 10.65
CA VAL A 343 -2.50 26.56 9.33
C VAL A 343 -3.76 26.41 8.47
N ILE A 344 -4.83 25.89 9.07
CA ILE A 344 -6.12 25.68 8.40
C ILE A 344 -6.74 27.01 8.01
N TYR A 345 -6.75 27.98 8.92
CA TYR A 345 -7.26 29.33 8.66
C TYR A 345 -6.51 29.97 7.48
N ASN A 346 -5.19 29.95 7.50
CA ASN A 346 -4.37 30.52 6.43
C ASN A 346 -4.63 29.86 5.08
N PHE A 347 -4.80 28.54 5.05
CA PHE A 347 -5.16 27.81 3.83
C PHE A 347 -6.54 28.23 3.33
N PHE A 348 -7.54 28.20 4.22
CA PHE A 348 -8.92 28.47 3.86
C PHE A 348 -9.14 29.92 3.37
N GLU A 349 -8.55 30.91 4.03
CA GLU A 349 -8.60 32.30 3.61
C GLU A 349 -7.99 32.54 2.22
N LYS A 350 -6.90 31.84 1.91
CA LYS A 350 -6.22 31.99 0.62
C LYS A 350 -6.95 31.29 -0.53
N THR A 351 -7.61 30.16 -0.28
CA THR A 351 -8.03 29.25 -1.35
C THR A 351 -9.54 29.03 -1.45
N SER A 352 -10.32 29.30 -0.40
CA SER A 352 -11.75 28.94 -0.33
C SER A 352 -12.60 29.57 -1.46
N ARG A 353 -12.20 30.74 -1.96
CA ARG A 353 -12.91 31.45 -3.06
C ARG A 353 -12.78 30.79 -4.42
N GLU A 354 -11.82 29.88 -4.56
CA GLU A 354 -11.61 29.13 -5.80
C GLU A 354 -12.55 27.92 -5.91
N TYR A 355 -13.02 27.42 -4.75
CA TYR A 355 -13.93 26.28 -4.66
C TYR A 355 -15.39 26.71 -4.78
N LEU A 356 -16.27 25.78 -5.20
CA LEU A 356 -17.73 26.02 -5.28
C LEU A 356 -18.31 26.47 -3.93
N SER A 357 -17.88 25.85 -2.84
CA SER A 357 -18.15 26.30 -1.47
C SER A 357 -17.13 25.70 -0.51
N GLY A 358 -16.95 26.35 0.65
CA GLY A 358 -16.14 25.84 1.76
C GLY A 358 -16.96 25.82 3.05
N LYS A 359 -16.79 24.77 3.87
CA LYS A 359 -17.31 24.64 5.21
C LYS A 359 -16.20 24.20 6.14
N GLN A 360 -16.07 24.86 7.30
CA GLN A 360 -15.18 24.46 8.36
C GLN A 360 -15.99 24.09 9.60
N ILE A 361 -15.50 23.10 10.34
CA ILE A 361 -15.90 22.76 11.71
C ILE A 361 -14.62 22.88 12.54
N LEU A 362 -14.70 23.72 13.56
CA LEU A 362 -13.58 24.07 14.44
C LEU A 362 -13.57 23.20 15.69
N PRO A 363 -12.46 23.09 16.41
CA PRO A 363 -12.41 22.39 17.71
C PRO A 363 -13.42 22.95 18.72
N SER A 364 -13.71 24.25 18.67
CA SER A 364 -14.70 24.91 19.54
C SER A 364 -16.15 24.50 19.29
N ASP A 365 -16.44 23.84 18.13
CA ASP A 365 -17.78 23.34 17.82
C ASP A 365 -18.09 22.01 18.55
N GLU A 366 -17.08 21.37 19.14
CA GLU A 366 -17.17 20.12 19.93
C GLU A 366 -17.89 18.97 19.19
N ILE A 367 -17.73 18.89 17.86
CA ILE A 367 -18.32 17.85 17.01
C ILE A 367 -17.38 16.63 17.01
N SER A 368 -17.91 15.46 17.31
CA SER A 368 -17.14 14.20 17.24
C SER A 368 -16.77 13.83 15.79
N GLU A 369 -15.70 13.04 15.60
CA GLU A 369 -15.32 12.50 14.29
C GLU A 369 -16.49 11.78 13.60
N VAL A 370 -17.20 10.91 14.32
CA VAL A 370 -18.36 10.16 13.80
C VAL A 370 -19.43 11.11 13.27
N ASP A 371 -19.79 12.14 14.04
CA ASP A 371 -20.79 13.13 13.65
C ASP A 371 -20.29 13.99 12.49
N ALA A 372 -19.03 14.38 12.49
CA ALA A 372 -18.42 15.14 11.41
C ALA A 372 -18.43 14.39 10.09
N ARG A 373 -18.08 13.10 10.09
CA ARG A 373 -18.15 12.23 8.89
C ARG A 373 -19.59 12.08 8.39
N LYS A 374 -20.56 11.92 9.30
CA LYS A 374 -21.99 11.88 8.97
C LYS A 374 -22.46 13.22 8.37
N LEU A 375 -22.12 14.35 8.99
CA LEU A 375 -22.44 15.68 8.48
C LEU A 375 -21.82 15.92 7.09
N ALA A 376 -20.62 15.41 6.83
CA ALA A 376 -19.97 15.54 5.53
C ALA A 376 -20.71 14.75 4.44
N LEU A 377 -21.21 13.53 4.73
CA LEU A 377 -22.07 12.77 3.81
C LEU A 377 -23.37 13.52 3.52
N GLU A 378 -24.03 14.06 4.55
CA GLU A 378 -25.25 14.87 4.41
C GLU A 378 -24.98 16.16 3.62
N HIS A 379 -23.82 16.80 3.83
CA HIS A 379 -23.41 17.97 3.09
C HIS A 379 -23.20 17.67 1.59
N CYS A 380 -22.62 16.51 1.27
CA CYS A 380 -22.50 16.03 -0.12
C CYS A 380 -23.88 15.90 -0.79
N LEU A 381 -24.86 15.32 -0.12
CA LEU A 381 -26.23 15.22 -0.63
C LEU A 381 -26.90 16.57 -0.80
N LEU A 382 -26.75 17.47 0.18
CA LEU A 382 -27.29 18.83 0.14
C LEU A 382 -26.71 19.65 -1.01
N LYS A 383 -25.44 19.40 -1.37
CA LYS A 383 -24.72 20.07 -2.46
C LYS A 383 -24.85 19.35 -3.81
N GLU A 384 -25.66 18.31 -3.88
CA GLU A 384 -25.89 17.51 -5.10
C GLU A 384 -24.58 17.00 -5.73
N CYS A 385 -23.60 16.60 -4.88
CA CYS A 385 -22.33 16.08 -5.35
C CYS A 385 -22.54 14.77 -6.13
N SER A 386 -21.68 14.53 -7.11
CA SER A 386 -21.59 13.24 -7.83
C SER A 386 -20.69 12.25 -7.09
N GLY A 387 -19.79 12.74 -6.21
CA GLY A 387 -18.87 11.93 -5.42
C GLY A 387 -18.41 12.63 -4.15
N TYR A 388 -17.98 11.83 -3.19
CA TYR A 388 -17.48 12.23 -1.88
C TYR A 388 -16.09 11.64 -1.68
N LEU A 389 -15.07 12.47 -1.59
CA LEU A 389 -13.71 12.09 -1.25
C LEU A 389 -13.47 12.35 0.23
N SER A 390 -13.31 11.29 1.03
CA SER A 390 -12.82 11.37 2.41
C SER A 390 -11.30 11.36 2.40
N VAL A 391 -10.67 12.29 3.10
CA VAL A 391 -9.21 12.37 3.23
C VAL A 391 -8.84 12.75 4.66
N ASP A 392 -8.11 11.89 5.34
CA ASP A 392 -7.53 12.21 6.65
C ASP A 392 -6.21 12.96 6.47
N ALA A 393 -5.87 13.83 7.41
CA ALA A 393 -4.68 14.67 7.34
C ALA A 393 -3.34 13.91 7.19
N VAL A 394 -3.32 12.63 7.56
CA VAL A 394 -2.16 11.75 7.40
C VAL A 394 -1.96 11.25 5.95
N ALA A 395 -2.92 11.46 5.07
CA ALA A 395 -2.92 10.94 3.70
C ALA A 395 -2.43 11.99 2.70
N HIS A 396 -1.13 12.02 2.41
CA HIS A 396 -0.53 12.96 1.48
C HIS A 396 -0.68 12.46 0.03
N LEU A 397 -1.37 13.22 -0.82
CA LEU A 397 -1.61 12.90 -2.23
C LEU A 397 -0.53 13.53 -3.11
N ASP A 398 0.58 12.83 -3.31
CA ASP A 398 1.73 13.35 -4.08
C ASP A 398 1.43 13.50 -5.57
N ASN A 399 0.58 12.61 -6.11
CA ASN A 399 0.17 12.66 -7.52
C ASN A 399 -0.98 13.66 -7.70
N GLU A 400 -0.74 14.71 -8.46
CA GLU A 400 -1.74 15.76 -8.72
C GLU A 400 -2.98 15.28 -9.49
N HIS A 401 -2.93 14.10 -10.12
CA HIS A 401 -4.05 13.49 -10.83
C HIS A 401 -4.86 12.50 -10.00
N THR A 402 -4.54 12.31 -8.70
CA THR A 402 -5.19 11.28 -7.87
C THR A 402 -6.71 11.38 -7.89
N LEU A 403 -7.28 12.54 -7.59
CA LEU A 403 -8.74 12.72 -7.58
C LEU A 403 -9.38 12.38 -8.94
N LYS A 404 -8.81 12.90 -10.02
CA LYS A 404 -9.26 12.63 -11.39
C LYS A 404 -9.26 11.13 -11.70
N LEU A 405 -8.15 10.46 -11.42
CA LEU A 405 -7.97 9.02 -11.67
C LEU A 405 -8.94 8.15 -10.84
N LEU A 406 -9.27 8.55 -9.61
CA LEU A 406 -10.27 7.86 -8.79
C LEU A 406 -11.69 8.04 -9.37
N VAL A 407 -12.03 9.24 -9.82
CA VAL A 407 -13.32 9.52 -10.46
C VAL A 407 -13.48 8.73 -11.75
N GLU A 408 -12.43 8.64 -12.57
CA GLU A 408 -12.42 7.89 -13.82
C GLU A 408 -12.65 6.38 -13.64
N GLN A 409 -12.38 5.81 -12.47
CA GLN A 409 -12.60 4.38 -12.20
C GLN A 409 -14.08 4.00 -12.17
N GLN A 410 -15.00 4.94 -11.92
CA GLN A 410 -16.46 4.68 -11.85
C GLN A 410 -16.82 3.49 -10.95
N ARG A 411 -16.15 3.39 -9.76
CA ARG A 411 -16.45 2.39 -8.74
C ARG A 411 -17.32 2.99 -7.64
N GLY A 412 -18.06 2.13 -6.96
CA GLY A 412 -18.90 2.55 -5.83
C GLY A 412 -18.07 3.15 -4.70
N ILE A 413 -17.00 2.46 -4.28
CA ILE A 413 -16.01 2.91 -3.30
C ILE A 413 -14.63 2.56 -3.85
N VAL A 414 -13.73 3.54 -3.96
CA VAL A 414 -12.36 3.34 -4.42
C VAL A 414 -11.37 4.17 -3.62
N ALA A 415 -10.29 3.53 -3.18
CA ALA A 415 -9.20 4.14 -2.44
C ALA A 415 -7.90 4.09 -3.27
N PRO A 416 -7.04 5.11 -3.24
CA PRO A 416 -5.67 5.00 -3.72
C PRO A 416 -4.85 4.18 -2.73
N LEU A 417 -3.86 3.42 -3.18
CA LEU A 417 -2.89 2.83 -2.25
C LEU A 417 -2.00 3.95 -1.70
N LEU A 418 -1.97 4.06 -0.38
CA LEU A 418 -1.06 4.91 0.38
C LEU A 418 -0.30 4.05 1.39
N ILE A 419 1.02 4.22 1.45
CA ILE A 419 1.89 3.46 2.36
C ILE A 419 2.71 4.41 3.23
N ARG A 420 3.06 4.01 4.44
CA ARG A 420 4.13 4.71 5.20
C ARG A 420 5.46 4.39 4.52
N PRO A 421 6.23 5.39 4.09
CA PRO A 421 7.53 5.16 3.46
C PRO A 421 8.43 4.30 4.33
N TYR A 422 9.12 3.33 3.72
CA TYR A 422 10.05 2.40 4.38
C TYR A 422 9.43 1.47 5.43
N LYS A 423 8.09 1.39 5.52
CA LYS A 423 7.35 0.53 6.46
C LYS A 423 6.35 -0.33 5.72
N ALA A 424 6.08 -1.53 6.24
CA ALA A 424 5.01 -2.39 5.76
C ALA A 424 3.67 -1.99 6.41
N TRP A 425 3.24 -0.75 6.19
CA TRP A 425 1.99 -0.17 6.69
C TRP A 425 1.28 0.59 5.58
N SER A 426 -0.02 0.40 5.43
CA SER A 426 -0.81 0.99 4.36
C SER A 426 -2.23 1.34 4.82
N ASN A 427 -2.99 2.00 3.96
CA ASN A 427 -4.38 2.35 4.17
C ASN A 427 -5.37 1.23 3.78
N PHE A 428 -4.93 -0.03 3.67
CA PHE A 428 -5.81 -1.16 3.42
C PHE A 428 -5.35 -2.43 4.15
N TRP A 429 -6.28 -3.37 4.32
CA TRP A 429 -5.99 -4.75 4.70
C TRP A 429 -6.68 -5.70 3.74
N GLY A 430 -6.00 -6.77 3.33
CA GLY A 430 -6.47 -7.67 2.28
C GLY A 430 -7.31 -8.85 2.78
N ALA A 431 -7.38 -9.07 4.08
CA ALA A 431 -8.09 -10.18 4.71
C ALA A 431 -8.72 -9.79 6.07
N ILE A 432 -9.54 -10.67 6.62
CA ILE A 432 -10.12 -10.57 7.96
C ILE A 432 -9.90 -11.90 8.65
N THR A 433 -9.56 -11.85 9.94
CA THR A 433 -9.48 -13.04 10.82
C THR A 433 -10.87 -13.55 11.19
N ASP A 434 -10.94 -14.76 11.75
CA ASP A 434 -12.20 -15.34 12.24
C ASP A 434 -12.84 -14.49 13.36
N ASP A 435 -12.04 -13.78 14.14
CA ASP A 435 -12.49 -12.85 15.19
C ASP A 435 -12.96 -11.50 14.65
N GLY A 436 -12.91 -11.29 13.32
CA GLY A 436 -13.36 -10.06 12.66
C GLY A 436 -12.33 -8.93 12.58
N PHE A 437 -11.09 -9.17 13.03
CA PHE A 437 -10.01 -8.21 12.90
C PHE A 437 -9.34 -8.27 11.53
N TYR A 438 -8.67 -7.18 11.13
CA TYR A 438 -8.01 -7.09 9.84
C TYR A 438 -6.69 -7.85 9.82
N ALA A 439 -6.47 -8.57 8.71
CA ALA A 439 -5.28 -9.37 8.47
C ALA A 439 -4.67 -9.03 7.11
N ARG A 440 -3.40 -9.34 6.94
CA ARG A 440 -2.76 -9.27 5.63
C ARG A 440 -3.19 -10.44 4.76
N SER A 441 -3.55 -10.16 3.51
CA SER A 441 -3.73 -11.20 2.50
C SER A 441 -2.39 -11.78 2.06
N PHE A 442 -2.43 -12.92 1.35
CA PHE A 442 -1.23 -13.56 0.83
C PHE A 442 -0.42 -12.67 -0.12
N ASP A 443 -1.09 -11.76 -0.83
CA ASP A 443 -0.53 -10.85 -1.83
C ASP A 443 -0.25 -9.43 -1.29
N TYR A 444 -0.51 -9.17 0.00
CA TYR A 444 -0.36 -7.85 0.61
C TYR A 444 1.00 -7.21 0.36
N MET A 445 2.09 -7.98 0.54
CA MET A 445 3.45 -7.47 0.37
C MET A 445 3.78 -7.13 -1.09
N GLU A 446 3.27 -7.90 -2.04
CA GLU A 446 3.46 -7.65 -3.48
C GLU A 446 2.68 -6.41 -3.93
N ILE A 447 1.48 -6.19 -3.36
CA ILE A 447 0.67 -5.00 -3.64
C ILE A 447 1.34 -3.73 -3.10
N ILE A 448 1.78 -3.72 -1.83
CA ILE A 448 2.40 -2.53 -1.23
C ILE A 448 3.77 -2.19 -1.82
N LYS A 449 4.49 -3.17 -2.37
CA LYS A 449 5.76 -2.97 -3.09
C LYS A 449 5.55 -2.64 -4.57
N ASN A 450 4.29 -2.58 -5.04
CA ASN A 450 3.96 -2.38 -6.44
C ASN A 450 4.49 -3.47 -7.39
N GLU A 451 4.81 -4.65 -6.87
CA GLU A 451 5.16 -5.85 -7.65
C GLU A 451 3.93 -6.39 -8.40
N ARG A 452 2.73 -6.22 -7.79
CA ARG A 452 1.43 -6.40 -8.45
C ARG A 452 0.66 -5.09 -8.46
N ARG A 453 0.36 -4.59 -9.67
CA ARG A 453 -0.44 -3.37 -9.86
C ARG A 453 -1.83 -3.72 -10.39
N GLY A 454 -2.86 -3.06 -9.87
CA GLY A 454 -4.24 -3.35 -10.23
C GLY A 454 -5.30 -2.55 -9.48
N LEU A 455 -6.51 -3.08 -9.56
CA LEU A 455 -7.68 -2.63 -8.81
C LEU A 455 -8.21 -3.83 -8.01
N TRP A 456 -8.04 -3.80 -6.70
CA TRP A 456 -8.23 -4.92 -5.81
C TRP A 456 -9.49 -4.74 -4.96
N ASN A 457 -10.40 -5.71 -4.98
CA ASN A 457 -11.48 -5.75 -4.02
C ASN A 457 -10.93 -6.22 -2.67
N VAL A 458 -11.00 -5.35 -1.66
CA VAL A 458 -10.44 -5.57 -0.33
C VAL A 458 -11.49 -5.36 0.77
N PRO A 459 -11.37 -6.04 1.91
CA PRO A 459 -12.36 -5.94 2.98
C PRO A 459 -12.27 -4.65 3.83
N PHE A 460 -11.19 -3.87 3.67
CA PHE A 460 -10.95 -2.66 4.44
C PHE A 460 -10.10 -1.65 3.68
N VAL A 461 -10.55 -0.40 3.70
CA VAL A 461 -9.79 0.78 3.28
C VAL A 461 -9.99 1.89 4.29
N SER A 462 -8.97 2.75 4.47
CA SER A 462 -8.96 3.85 5.42
C SER A 462 -8.28 5.10 4.85
N ASN A 463 -8.28 6.17 5.58
CA ASN A 463 -7.56 7.45 5.41
C ASN A 463 -7.84 8.22 4.11
N CYS A 464 -8.05 7.57 2.98
CA CYS A 464 -8.41 8.24 1.72
C CYS A 464 -9.23 7.31 0.83
N TYR A 465 -10.46 7.70 0.51
CA TYR A 465 -11.34 6.96 -0.40
C TYR A 465 -12.44 7.85 -1.02
N LEU A 466 -12.78 7.56 -2.26
CA LEU A 466 -13.87 8.19 -3.00
C LEU A 466 -15.10 7.29 -2.95
N ILE A 467 -16.26 7.85 -2.59
CA ILE A 467 -17.57 7.19 -2.60
C ILE A 467 -18.44 7.83 -3.68
N ASN A 468 -19.07 7.03 -4.53
CA ASN A 468 -20.06 7.51 -5.48
C ASN A 468 -21.32 7.99 -4.73
N ALA A 469 -21.82 9.17 -5.06
CA ALA A 469 -22.96 9.78 -4.38
C ALA A 469 -24.26 8.95 -4.47
N THR A 470 -24.42 8.07 -5.46
CA THR A 470 -25.56 7.15 -5.56
C THR A 470 -25.62 6.18 -4.37
N ILE A 471 -24.47 5.75 -3.85
CA ILE A 471 -24.39 4.91 -2.64
C ILE A 471 -24.82 5.70 -1.41
N ILE A 472 -24.42 6.96 -1.31
CA ILE A 472 -24.75 7.84 -0.18
C ILE A 472 -26.25 8.21 -0.20
N ALA A 473 -26.82 8.44 -1.36
CA ALA A 473 -28.23 8.81 -1.53
C ALA A 473 -29.20 7.69 -1.12
N ASN A 474 -28.85 6.44 -1.41
CA ASN A 474 -29.68 5.30 -1.06
C ASN A 474 -29.47 4.90 0.42
N LYS A 475 -30.51 4.99 1.23
CA LYS A 475 -30.47 4.62 2.67
C LYS A 475 -30.02 3.18 2.93
N ALA A 476 -30.31 2.26 2.01
CA ALA A 476 -29.93 0.86 2.15
C ALA A 476 -28.44 0.61 1.93
N THR A 477 -27.77 1.46 1.16
CA THR A 477 -26.34 1.35 0.84
C THR A 477 -25.48 2.43 1.51
N ARG A 478 -26.07 3.51 2.06
CA ARG A 478 -25.32 4.61 2.69
C ARG A 478 -24.39 4.10 3.78
N PRO A 479 -23.09 4.38 3.72
CA PRO A 479 -22.13 3.98 4.76
C PRO A 479 -22.47 4.53 6.14
N SER A 480 -22.07 3.82 7.19
CA SER A 480 -22.12 4.30 8.58
C SER A 480 -20.73 4.24 9.18
N TYR A 481 -20.41 5.25 9.97
CA TYR A 481 -19.18 5.36 10.75
C TYR A 481 -19.42 5.08 12.24
N GLU A 482 -20.65 4.71 12.59
CA GLU A 482 -21.08 4.48 13.97
C GLU A 482 -21.18 2.98 14.25
N ASP A 483 -20.49 2.52 15.29
CA ASP A 483 -20.57 1.19 15.86
C ASP A 483 -20.30 1.28 17.38
N ALA A 484 -20.86 0.35 18.17
CA ALA A 484 -20.73 0.37 19.62
C ALA A 484 -19.35 -0.09 20.12
N GLU A 485 -18.61 -0.86 19.30
CA GLU A 485 -17.39 -1.55 19.70
C GLU A 485 -16.18 -1.25 18.79
N LEU A 486 -16.42 -0.67 17.60
CA LEU A 486 -15.40 -0.45 16.60
C LEU A 486 -15.10 1.03 16.42
N ASP A 487 -13.85 1.31 16.03
CA ASP A 487 -13.49 2.65 15.58
C ASP A 487 -14.19 3.04 14.27
N THR A 488 -14.11 4.32 13.94
CA THR A 488 -14.80 4.96 12.81
C THR A 488 -14.53 4.26 11.46
N GLU A 489 -13.28 3.90 11.20
CA GLU A 489 -12.88 3.27 9.92
C GLU A 489 -13.29 1.80 9.87
N MET A 490 -13.19 1.10 11.00
CA MET A 490 -13.67 -0.28 11.13
C MET A 490 -15.18 -0.37 10.98
N ALA A 491 -15.92 0.55 11.58
CA ALA A 491 -17.37 0.66 11.44
C ALA A 491 -17.77 0.89 9.98
N PHE A 492 -17.10 1.82 9.30
CA PHE A 492 -17.30 2.07 7.86
C PHE A 492 -17.09 0.80 7.02
N ALA A 493 -15.97 0.13 7.20
CA ALA A 493 -15.65 -1.06 6.40
C ALA A 493 -16.61 -2.23 6.70
N ARG A 494 -16.98 -2.47 7.98
CA ARG A 494 -17.95 -3.48 8.41
C ARG A 494 -19.31 -3.24 7.77
N THR A 495 -19.79 -2.00 7.82
CA THR A 495 -21.09 -1.62 7.26
C THR A 495 -21.16 -1.86 5.76
N ASN A 496 -20.11 -1.49 5.01
CA ASN A 496 -20.04 -1.72 3.57
C ASN A 496 -20.06 -3.21 3.23
N ARG A 497 -19.29 -4.04 3.95
CA ARG A 497 -19.30 -5.49 3.74
C ARG A 497 -20.67 -6.12 4.00
N GLN A 498 -21.33 -5.72 5.09
CA GLN A 498 -22.68 -6.21 5.43
C GLN A 498 -23.72 -5.84 4.38
N ARG A 499 -23.53 -4.71 3.69
CA ARG A 499 -24.40 -4.24 2.60
C ARG A 499 -24.01 -4.77 1.22
N GLY A 500 -22.99 -5.64 1.14
CA GLY A 500 -22.50 -6.21 -0.11
C GLY A 500 -21.80 -5.23 -1.03
N LEU A 501 -21.37 -4.06 -0.51
CA LEU A 501 -20.61 -3.06 -1.26
C LEU A 501 -19.14 -3.46 -1.33
N PHE A 502 -18.56 -3.40 -2.51
CA PHE A 502 -17.13 -3.63 -2.71
C PHE A 502 -16.33 -2.35 -2.42
N MET A 503 -15.22 -2.52 -1.74
CA MET A 503 -14.22 -1.49 -1.55
C MET A 503 -13.01 -1.83 -2.42
N TYR A 504 -12.69 -0.95 -3.36
CA TYR A 504 -11.59 -1.16 -4.29
C TYR A 504 -10.36 -0.37 -3.86
N LEU A 505 -9.22 -1.04 -3.82
CA LEU A 505 -7.90 -0.42 -3.68
C LEU A 505 -7.26 -0.29 -5.06
N ASN A 506 -6.83 0.90 -5.42
CA ASN A 506 -6.14 1.20 -6.68
C ASN A 506 -4.65 1.46 -6.42
N ASN A 507 -3.78 0.60 -6.98
CA ASN A 507 -2.32 0.83 -7.00
C ASN A 507 -1.74 0.78 -8.42
N ARG A 508 -2.56 1.10 -9.43
CA ARG A 508 -2.11 1.15 -10.83
C ARG A 508 -1.00 2.18 -11.05
N LEU A 509 -1.03 3.24 -10.27
CA LEU A 509 -0.04 4.32 -10.22
C LEU A 509 0.34 4.57 -8.76
N ASP A 510 1.40 5.34 -8.58
CA ASP A 510 1.79 5.86 -7.27
C ASP A 510 0.97 7.12 -7.00
N PHE A 511 0.18 7.11 -5.93
CA PHE A 511 -0.76 8.19 -5.62
C PHE A 511 -0.29 9.11 -4.51
N GLY A 512 0.51 8.58 -3.58
CA GLY A 512 0.98 9.33 -2.42
C GLY A 512 1.45 8.41 -1.29
N HIS A 513 1.50 8.96 -0.08
CA HIS A 513 1.97 8.23 1.09
C HIS A 513 1.21 8.61 2.36
N LEU A 514 1.46 7.87 3.44
CA LEU A 514 0.96 8.17 4.77
C LEU A 514 2.07 8.75 5.64
N VAL A 515 1.81 9.87 6.30
CA VAL A 515 2.69 10.38 7.36
C VAL A 515 2.43 9.63 8.67
N ASN A 516 3.45 9.56 9.52
CA ASN A 516 3.35 8.95 10.84
C ASN A 516 3.14 10.03 11.92
N PRO A 517 1.99 10.12 12.58
CA PRO A 517 1.74 11.08 13.64
C PRO A 517 2.19 10.61 15.03
N ASP A 518 2.60 9.35 15.21
CA ASP A 518 2.76 8.71 16.52
C ASP A 518 3.80 9.40 17.42
N SER A 519 4.86 9.98 16.82
CA SER A 519 5.93 10.69 17.54
C SER A 519 5.83 12.22 17.47
N TYR A 520 4.70 12.76 16.96
CA TYR A 520 4.55 14.20 16.74
C TYR A 520 4.16 14.93 18.02
N ASP A 521 5.13 15.59 18.65
CA ASP A 521 4.93 16.31 19.93
C ASP A 521 4.76 17.82 19.70
N ILE A 522 3.52 18.29 19.74
CA ILE A 522 3.17 19.71 19.53
C ILE A 522 3.62 20.66 20.66
N ARG A 523 4.19 20.15 21.76
CA ARG A 523 4.77 20.95 22.82
C ARG A 523 6.16 21.49 22.43
N LEU A 524 6.80 20.89 21.45
CA LEU A 524 8.08 21.32 20.91
C LEU A 524 7.88 22.55 20.01
N THR A 525 8.87 23.43 20.03
CA THR A 525 8.95 24.54 19.08
C THR A 525 9.34 23.98 17.71
N TYR A 526 8.52 24.22 16.67
CA TYR A 526 8.67 23.65 15.33
C TYR A 526 8.78 22.11 15.33
N PRO A 527 7.72 21.39 15.77
CA PRO A 527 7.77 19.93 15.96
C PRO A 527 8.07 19.15 14.65
N ASP A 528 7.80 19.71 13.49
CA ASP A 528 8.15 19.09 12.20
C ASP A 528 9.67 18.89 12.03
N MET A 529 10.49 19.76 12.62
CA MET A 529 11.95 19.60 12.63
C MET A 529 12.40 18.26 13.23
N TYR A 530 11.66 17.74 14.20
CA TYR A 530 11.98 16.51 14.93
C TYR A 530 11.56 15.24 14.18
N GLN A 531 10.90 15.37 13.02
CA GLN A 531 10.30 14.24 12.28
C GLN A 531 11.23 13.55 11.26
N ILE A 532 12.53 13.86 11.26
CA ILE A 532 13.51 13.36 10.29
C ILE A 532 13.58 11.83 10.18
N MET A 533 13.33 11.09 11.27
CA MET A 533 13.41 9.62 11.30
C MET A 533 12.09 8.97 10.94
N ASP A 534 10.96 9.54 11.39
CA ASP A 534 9.65 8.92 11.24
C ASP A 534 8.94 9.32 9.95
N ASN A 535 9.21 10.55 9.46
CA ASN A 535 8.61 11.11 8.26
C ASN A 535 9.68 11.70 7.31
N LYS A 536 10.72 10.88 7.04
CA LYS A 536 11.90 11.27 6.28
C LYS A 536 11.56 11.91 4.93
N LEU A 537 10.57 11.40 4.20
CA LEU A 537 10.20 11.89 2.87
C LEU A 537 9.74 13.36 2.90
N ASP A 538 8.83 13.70 3.81
CA ASP A 538 8.32 15.07 3.94
C ASP A 538 9.34 15.99 4.57
N TRP A 539 10.12 15.45 5.52
CA TRP A 539 11.21 16.17 6.14
C TRP A 539 12.26 16.59 5.10
N GLU A 540 12.66 15.68 4.21
CA GLU A 540 13.61 15.98 3.11
C GLU A 540 13.07 17.06 2.18
N LYS A 541 11.80 16.95 1.76
CA LYS A 541 11.15 17.94 0.88
C LYS A 541 11.15 19.34 1.48
N ARG A 542 10.97 19.47 2.79
CA ARG A 542 10.92 20.77 3.50
C ARG A 542 12.32 21.32 3.83
N TYR A 543 13.25 20.48 4.27
CA TYR A 543 14.46 20.92 4.95
C TYR A 543 15.77 20.66 4.22
N ILE A 544 15.82 19.71 3.29
CA ILE A 544 17.02 19.48 2.48
C ILE A 544 17.06 20.44 1.29
N HIS A 545 18.26 21.00 1.03
CA HIS A 545 18.45 21.92 -0.08
C HIS A 545 18.14 21.26 -1.43
N PRO A 546 17.35 21.89 -2.33
CA PRO A 546 16.96 21.29 -3.61
C PRO A 546 18.14 20.81 -4.47
N ASN A 547 19.30 21.47 -4.35
CA ASN A 547 20.50 21.10 -5.08
C ASN A 547 21.43 20.14 -4.30
N TYR A 548 20.94 19.51 -3.23
CA TYR A 548 21.76 18.58 -2.45
C TYR A 548 22.30 17.42 -3.31
N SER A 549 21.46 16.84 -4.17
CA SER A 549 21.85 15.75 -5.08
C SER A 549 22.91 16.15 -6.09
N GLU A 550 23.00 17.43 -6.47
CA GLU A 550 24.02 17.95 -7.38
C GLU A 550 25.44 17.86 -6.79
N ASN A 551 25.55 17.77 -5.47
CA ASN A 551 26.85 17.56 -4.81
C ASN A 551 27.48 16.21 -5.18
N PHE A 552 26.70 15.24 -5.69
CA PHE A 552 27.19 13.92 -6.11
C PHE A 552 27.39 13.78 -7.62
N ASN A 553 27.15 14.84 -8.38
CA ASN A 553 27.40 14.83 -9.82
C ASN A 553 28.92 14.67 -10.08
N PRO A 554 29.38 13.60 -10.77
CA PRO A 554 30.80 13.34 -11.00
C PRO A 554 31.48 14.42 -11.85
N ASP A 555 30.72 15.12 -12.71
CA ASP A 555 31.24 16.17 -13.59
C ASP A 555 31.42 17.50 -12.85
N LYS A 556 30.89 17.66 -11.64
CA LYS A 556 31.03 18.87 -10.82
C LYS A 556 32.06 18.67 -9.73
N LYS A 557 33.09 19.52 -9.75
CA LYS A 557 34.03 19.58 -8.64
C LYS A 557 33.38 20.27 -7.43
N PRO A 558 33.58 19.77 -6.20
CA PRO A 558 33.14 20.44 -4.99
C PRO A 558 33.74 21.86 -4.92
N ILE A 559 32.98 22.81 -4.39
CA ILE A 559 33.44 24.17 -4.18
C ILE A 559 34.47 24.13 -3.03
N GLN A 560 35.68 24.56 -3.29
CA GLN A 560 36.78 24.56 -2.35
C GLN A 560 37.28 25.99 -2.14
N PRO A 561 36.75 26.76 -1.17
CA PRO A 561 37.14 28.13 -0.94
C PRO A 561 38.60 28.26 -0.39
N CYS A 562 39.06 27.25 0.35
CA CYS A 562 40.45 27.17 0.86
C CYS A 562 40.96 25.72 0.69
N PRO A 563 42.27 25.46 0.75
CA PRO A 563 42.80 24.10 0.70
C PRO A 563 42.14 23.18 1.74
N ASP A 564 41.62 22.04 1.29
CA ASP A 564 40.89 21.03 2.07
C ASP A 564 39.69 21.55 2.86
N VAL A 565 39.14 22.70 2.43
CA VAL A 565 37.93 23.30 2.96
C VAL A 565 36.88 23.28 1.87
N TYR A 566 35.75 22.61 2.12
CA TYR A 566 34.70 22.38 1.11
C TYR A 566 33.38 23.01 1.50
N TRP A 567 32.61 23.41 0.50
CA TRP A 567 31.37 24.14 0.66
C TRP A 567 30.27 23.48 -0.10
N PHE A 568 29.16 23.10 0.60
CA PHE A 568 28.04 22.36 0.06
C PHE A 568 26.68 22.99 0.41
N PRO A 569 25.73 23.08 -0.55
CA PRO A 569 24.35 23.36 -0.25
C PRO A 569 23.70 22.11 0.38
N ILE A 570 23.31 22.16 1.66
CA ILE A 570 22.82 21.00 2.40
C ILE A 570 21.41 21.19 2.96
N ALA A 571 21.06 22.38 3.45
CA ALA A 571 19.80 22.67 4.10
C ALA A 571 19.09 23.88 3.49
N THR A 572 17.77 23.92 3.62
CA THR A 572 16.94 25.06 3.16
C THR A 572 17.02 26.25 4.12
N LEU A 573 16.58 27.42 3.66
CA LEU A 573 16.42 28.61 4.51
C LEU A 573 15.39 28.37 5.63
N ARG A 574 14.35 27.53 5.39
CA ARG A 574 13.38 27.17 6.38
C ARG A 574 14.01 26.37 7.54
N PHE A 575 14.83 25.38 7.23
CA PHE A 575 15.62 24.66 8.23
C PHE A 575 16.40 25.61 9.14
N THR A 576 17.12 26.56 8.53
CA THR A 576 17.99 27.48 9.29
C THR A 576 17.19 28.43 10.18
N SER A 577 16.07 28.98 9.68
CA SER A 577 15.22 29.89 10.44
C SER A 577 14.49 29.19 11.59
N GLU A 578 14.00 27.97 11.38
CA GLU A 578 13.31 27.19 12.42
C GLU A 578 14.29 26.72 13.50
N LEU A 579 15.53 26.32 13.11
CA LEU A 579 16.57 25.97 14.09
C LEU A 579 16.96 27.18 14.96
N ILE A 580 17.12 28.36 14.36
CA ILE A 580 17.32 29.60 15.13
C ILE A 580 16.15 29.85 16.08
N GLY A 581 14.91 29.68 15.61
CA GLY A 581 13.73 29.84 16.43
C GLY A 581 13.68 28.89 17.64
N ILE A 582 14.10 27.62 17.47
CA ILE A 582 14.22 26.65 18.56
C ILE A 582 15.23 27.13 19.61
N VAL A 583 16.46 27.48 19.20
CA VAL A 583 17.52 27.85 20.16
C VAL A 583 17.23 29.19 20.84
N GLU A 584 16.66 30.19 20.15
CA GLU A 584 16.24 31.44 20.75
C GLU A 584 15.06 31.28 21.73
N THR A 585 14.12 30.37 21.42
CA THR A 585 13.02 30.05 22.35
C THR A 585 13.54 29.37 23.61
N PHE A 586 14.53 28.48 23.48
CA PHE A 586 15.21 27.87 24.63
C PHE A 586 15.96 28.92 25.48
N GLY A 587 16.72 29.85 24.85
CA GLY A 587 17.29 31.07 25.41
C GLY A 587 18.37 30.90 26.50
N GLN A 588 18.72 29.68 26.90
CA GLN A 588 19.75 29.43 27.92
C GLN A 588 21.13 29.28 27.29
N TRP A 589 21.65 30.41 26.77
CA TRP A 589 22.95 30.47 26.18
C TRP A 589 24.06 30.30 27.22
N SER A 590 25.10 29.51 26.90
CA SER A 590 26.27 29.34 27.76
C SER A 590 26.99 30.67 27.98
N ASP A 591 27.71 30.78 29.09
CA ASP A 591 28.56 31.89 29.43
C ASP A 591 30.05 31.64 29.03
N GLY A 592 30.28 30.51 28.30
CA GLY A 592 31.62 30.07 27.91
C GLY A 592 32.38 29.30 29.01
N SER A 593 31.72 29.01 30.15
CA SER A 593 32.32 28.29 31.27
C SER A 593 32.01 26.78 31.30
N ASN A 594 31.20 26.25 30.36
CA ASN A 594 30.76 24.86 30.36
C ASN A 594 31.92 23.90 30.08
N HIS A 595 32.12 22.96 31.02
CA HIS A 595 33.06 21.85 30.88
C HIS A 595 32.27 20.62 30.48
N ASP A 596 32.47 20.08 29.26
CA ASP A 596 31.91 18.80 28.86
C ASP A 596 32.81 17.65 29.32
N PRO A 597 32.40 16.83 30.29
CA PRO A 597 33.21 15.72 30.81
C PRO A 597 33.45 14.61 29.79
N ARG A 598 32.72 14.61 28.63
CA ARG A 598 32.93 13.67 27.52
C ARG A 598 34.19 13.98 26.72
N LEU A 599 34.73 15.20 26.84
CA LEU A 599 35.90 15.67 26.12
C LEU A 599 37.15 15.56 27.02
N THR A 600 37.60 14.32 27.28
CA THR A 600 38.87 14.08 27.98
C THR A 600 40.06 14.40 27.08
N GLY A 601 40.69 15.50 27.27
CA GLY A 601 42.01 15.76 26.74
C GLY A 601 42.17 16.89 25.76
N GLY A 602 41.55 18.04 25.98
CA GLY A 602 42.05 19.23 25.34
C GLY A 602 41.08 20.11 24.57
N TYR A 603 39.88 20.28 25.10
CA TYR A 603 39.15 21.47 24.75
C TYR A 603 39.91 22.65 25.35
N GLU A 604 40.61 23.37 24.51
CA GLU A 604 41.17 24.66 24.94
C GLU A 604 39.98 25.49 25.45
N ASN A 605 40.14 26.15 26.61
CA ASN A 605 39.12 27.05 27.17
C ASN A 605 38.91 28.25 26.23
N VAL A 606 38.19 27.99 25.13
CA VAL A 606 37.79 29.00 24.16
C VAL A 606 36.34 29.35 24.50
N PRO A 607 36.04 30.48 25.10
CA PRO A 607 34.71 30.85 25.51
C PRO A 607 33.80 31.00 24.29
N THR A 608 32.80 30.20 24.18
CA THR A 608 31.69 30.30 23.20
C THR A 608 30.39 30.54 23.91
N ARG A 609 29.47 31.27 23.26
CA ARG A 609 28.05 31.30 23.66
C ARG A 609 27.31 30.34 22.78
N ASP A 610 26.94 29.21 23.35
CA ASP A 610 26.38 28.06 22.62
C ASP A 610 25.19 27.43 23.34
N ILE A 611 24.42 26.66 22.59
CA ILE A 611 23.38 25.76 23.05
C ILE A 611 23.62 24.42 22.38
N HIS A 612 23.78 23.38 23.17
CA HIS A 612 23.97 22.02 22.67
C HIS A 612 22.66 21.37 22.21
N MET A 613 22.72 20.52 21.19
CA MET A 613 21.55 19.84 20.62
C MET A 613 20.78 18.97 21.63
N ASN A 614 21.49 18.38 22.62
CA ASN A 614 20.85 17.61 23.70
C ASN A 614 19.99 18.49 24.63
N GLN A 615 20.34 19.76 24.83
CA GLN A 615 19.59 20.69 25.68
C GLN A 615 18.23 21.04 25.09
N ILE A 616 18.13 21.06 23.76
CA ILE A 616 16.90 21.30 23.01
C ILE A 616 16.24 20.00 22.51
N GLN A 617 16.64 18.84 23.03
CA GLN A 617 16.13 17.49 22.69
C GLN A 617 16.25 17.13 21.19
N TYR A 618 17.22 17.74 20.46
CA TYR A 618 17.42 17.55 19.01
C TYR A 618 18.65 16.70 18.68
N GLU A 619 19.36 16.13 19.65
CA GLU A 619 20.61 15.41 19.45
C GLU A 619 20.46 14.18 18.55
N GLN A 620 19.45 13.35 18.75
CA GLN A 620 19.23 12.14 17.94
C GLN A 620 18.92 12.48 16.48
N GLN A 621 18.07 13.47 16.25
CA GLN A 621 17.72 13.97 14.92
C GLN A 621 18.95 14.55 14.22
N TRP A 622 19.76 15.27 14.96
CA TRP A 622 21.00 15.85 14.44
C TRP A 622 22.05 14.78 14.08
N LEU A 623 22.25 13.78 14.91
CA LEU A 623 23.12 12.64 14.60
C LEU A 623 22.65 11.86 13.37
N TYR A 624 21.33 11.69 13.23
CA TYR A 624 20.74 11.08 12.04
C TYR A 624 20.99 11.94 10.79
N PHE A 625 20.84 13.27 10.89
CA PHE A 625 21.16 14.20 9.81
C PHE A 625 22.64 14.11 9.39
N LEU A 626 23.56 14.09 10.34
CA LEU A 626 24.99 13.94 10.04
C LEU A 626 25.26 12.62 9.29
N LYS A 627 24.67 11.54 9.73
CA LYS A 627 24.85 10.22 9.10
C LYS A 627 24.31 10.18 7.67
N GLU A 628 23.09 10.67 7.45
CA GLU A 628 22.38 10.51 6.17
C GLU A 628 22.81 11.55 5.11
N TYR A 629 23.17 12.78 5.53
CA TYR A 629 23.39 13.89 4.59
C TYR A 629 24.80 14.45 4.62
N VAL A 630 25.49 14.40 5.75
CA VAL A 630 26.85 14.94 5.86
C VAL A 630 27.90 13.89 5.52
N ARG A 631 27.79 12.70 6.07
CA ARG A 631 28.75 11.61 5.84
C ARG A 631 28.97 11.28 4.36
N PRO A 632 27.95 11.18 3.49
CA PRO A 632 28.19 10.91 2.07
C PRO A 632 29.02 12.01 1.37
N LEU A 633 28.89 13.26 1.80
CA LEU A 633 29.68 14.36 1.28
C LEU A 633 31.14 14.32 1.79
N GLN A 634 31.32 13.94 3.06
CA GLN A 634 32.63 13.71 3.66
C GLN A 634 33.39 12.60 2.91
N GLU A 635 32.77 11.46 2.69
CA GLU A 635 33.36 10.33 1.94
C GLU A 635 33.73 10.72 0.50
N ARG A 636 32.96 11.60 -0.14
CA ARG A 636 33.27 12.10 -1.48
C ARG A 636 34.57 12.95 -1.55
N VAL A 637 34.79 13.83 -0.61
CA VAL A 637 35.92 14.80 -0.68
C VAL A 637 37.17 14.31 0.02
N PHE A 638 37.03 13.42 1.01
CA PHE A 638 38.13 12.82 1.76
C PHE A 638 38.20 11.31 1.45
N THR A 639 38.74 10.98 0.31
CA THR A 639 38.77 9.63 -0.28
C THR A 639 39.59 8.58 0.48
N GLY A 640 40.17 8.90 1.62
CA GLY A 640 40.91 7.98 2.50
C GLY A 640 40.05 7.26 3.55
N TYR A 641 38.73 7.54 3.62
CA TYR A 641 37.81 7.07 4.68
C TYR A 641 36.68 6.22 4.14
N TYR A 642 36.98 5.25 3.28
CA TYR A 642 36.00 4.25 2.85
C TYR A 642 35.91 3.15 3.89
N HIS A 643 34.73 2.98 4.52
CA HIS A 643 34.40 1.83 5.38
C HIS A 643 34.14 0.55 4.59
N ASP A 644 33.86 0.65 3.28
CA ASP A 644 33.76 -0.48 2.35
C ASP A 644 34.98 -0.44 1.43
N ASP A 645 36.10 -0.86 1.97
CA ASP A 645 37.24 -1.15 1.11
C ASP A 645 36.92 -2.42 0.33
N SER A 646 36.40 -2.23 -0.90
CA SER A 646 36.16 -3.34 -1.83
C SER A 646 37.41 -4.19 -2.05
N ARG A 647 38.58 -3.69 -1.65
CA ARG A 647 39.85 -4.44 -1.60
C ARG A 647 39.87 -5.45 -0.46
N LEU A 648 39.07 -5.28 0.59
CA LEU A 648 38.92 -6.27 1.67
C LEU A 648 37.94 -7.37 1.32
N GLU A 649 36.96 -7.10 0.44
CA GLU A 649 35.99 -8.09 -0.03
C GLU A 649 36.44 -8.81 -1.32
N SER A 650 37.18 -8.13 -2.24
CA SER A 650 37.59 -8.67 -3.55
C SER A 650 39.07 -9.01 -3.64
N GLY A 651 39.85 -8.81 -2.59
CA GLY A 651 41.32 -8.96 -2.64
C GLY A 651 42.00 -7.86 -3.47
N TYR A 652 43.32 -7.77 -3.32
CA TYR A 652 44.18 -6.76 -3.95
C TYR A 652 44.35 -6.89 -5.50
N GLU A 653 43.47 -7.60 -6.19
CA GLU A 653 43.59 -7.84 -7.63
C GLU A 653 43.54 -6.59 -8.50
N ALA A 654 42.99 -5.49 -7.96
CA ALA A 654 42.88 -4.21 -8.71
C ALA A 654 44.10 -3.30 -8.63
N VAL A 655 45.12 -3.60 -7.78
CA VAL A 655 46.33 -2.83 -7.62
C VAL A 655 47.56 -3.70 -7.94
N PRO A 656 48.29 -3.49 -9.03
CA PRO A 656 49.43 -4.34 -9.37
C PRO A 656 50.57 -4.14 -8.39
N THR A 657 50.66 -5.02 -7.39
CA THR A 657 51.78 -5.13 -6.45
C THR A 657 52.43 -6.51 -6.58
N ARG A 658 53.71 -6.60 -6.23
CA ARG A 658 54.43 -7.90 -6.06
C ARG A 658 54.46 -8.24 -4.58
N ASP A 659 53.39 -8.92 -4.12
CA ASP A 659 53.19 -9.29 -2.73
C ASP A 659 52.83 -10.77 -2.54
N ILE A 660 52.98 -11.24 -1.34
CA ILE A 660 52.50 -12.56 -0.89
C ILE A 660 51.56 -12.28 0.26
N HIS A 661 50.28 -12.64 0.07
CA HIS A 661 49.26 -12.45 1.10
C HIS A 661 49.42 -13.44 2.25
N MET A 662 49.10 -13.00 3.48
CA MET A 662 49.22 -13.83 4.68
C MET A 662 48.30 -15.07 4.63
N ASN A 663 47.18 -15.01 3.93
CA ASN A 663 46.35 -16.19 3.69
C ASN A 663 47.03 -17.22 2.82
N GLN A 664 47.83 -16.81 1.84
CA GLN A 664 48.59 -17.71 0.96
C GLN A 664 49.65 -18.51 1.71
N VAL A 665 50.16 -17.96 2.82
CA VAL A 665 51.16 -18.60 3.69
C VAL A 665 50.55 -19.18 4.98
N GLY A 666 49.23 -19.16 5.15
CA GLY A 666 48.52 -19.71 6.31
C GLY A 666 48.73 -18.93 7.61
N LEU A 667 49.13 -17.67 7.55
CA LEU A 667 49.39 -16.80 8.71
C LEU A 667 48.31 -15.71 8.91
N GLU A 668 47.23 -15.71 8.15
CA GLU A 668 46.24 -14.66 8.19
C GLU A 668 45.63 -14.42 9.58
N ASP A 669 45.15 -15.47 10.24
CA ASP A 669 44.51 -15.36 11.55
C ASP A 669 45.51 -14.88 12.62
N ALA A 670 46.77 -15.37 12.55
CA ALA A 670 47.85 -14.95 13.46
C ALA A 670 48.23 -13.48 13.23
N TRP A 671 48.24 -13.05 11.98
CA TRP A 671 48.54 -11.67 11.60
C TRP A 671 47.40 -10.69 11.97
N LEU A 672 46.14 -11.07 11.72
CA LEU A 672 44.98 -10.28 12.14
C LEU A 672 44.91 -10.12 13.65
N LYS A 673 45.23 -11.21 14.39
CA LYS A 673 45.34 -11.14 15.85
C LYS A 673 46.49 -10.23 16.30
N PHE A 674 47.67 -10.29 15.67
CA PHE A 674 48.78 -9.39 15.95
C PHE A 674 48.40 -7.92 15.66
N LEU A 675 47.73 -7.64 14.52
CA LEU A 675 47.27 -6.29 14.20
C LEU A 675 46.30 -5.77 15.26
N LYS A 676 45.34 -6.61 15.68
CA LYS A 676 44.38 -6.25 16.71
C LYS A 676 45.01 -6.01 18.08
N ASP A 677 45.86 -6.92 18.52
CA ASP A 677 46.38 -6.89 19.91
C ASP A 677 47.51 -5.89 20.10
N TYR A 678 48.30 -5.58 19.07
CA TYR A 678 49.52 -4.76 19.19
C TYR A 678 49.55 -3.50 18.30
N ILE A 679 48.99 -3.57 17.09
CA ILE A 679 49.05 -2.43 16.15
C ILE A 679 47.84 -1.51 16.33
N SER A 680 46.64 -2.07 16.48
CA SER A 680 45.43 -1.27 16.66
C SER A 680 45.48 -0.33 17.87
N PRO A 681 45.97 -0.75 19.06
CA PRO A 681 46.15 0.17 20.18
C PRO A 681 47.20 1.29 19.90
N LEU A 682 48.26 0.97 19.18
CA LEU A 682 49.26 1.99 18.76
C LEU A 682 48.68 2.95 17.72
N GLN A 683 47.91 2.42 16.76
CA GLN A 683 47.21 3.20 15.75
C GLN A 683 46.22 4.16 16.40
N GLN A 684 45.43 3.67 17.34
CA GLN A 684 44.47 4.49 18.11
C GLN A 684 45.16 5.56 18.94
N HIS A 685 46.36 5.31 19.40
CA HIS A 685 47.14 6.27 20.18
C HIS A 685 47.80 7.36 19.32
N VAL A 686 48.22 7.03 18.10
CA VAL A 686 48.94 7.94 17.20
C VAL A 686 48.04 8.60 16.17
N PHE A 687 47.10 7.87 15.65
CA PHE A 687 46.17 8.31 14.62
C PHE A 687 44.73 8.24 15.16
N THR A 688 44.24 9.27 15.77
CA THR A 688 42.85 9.37 16.21
C THR A 688 41.94 9.48 15.00
N GLY A 689 41.02 8.53 14.85
CA GLY A 689 39.99 8.48 13.77
C GLY A 689 39.94 7.23 12.92
N TYR A 690 40.70 6.19 13.26
CA TYR A 690 40.70 4.88 12.58
C TYR A 690 39.99 3.82 13.42
N GLU A 691 38.77 4.09 13.89
CA GLU A 691 37.97 3.09 14.61
C GLU A 691 36.82 2.61 13.72
N ASP A 692 36.60 1.30 13.67
CA ASP A 692 35.51 0.61 12.96
C ASP A 692 34.12 0.89 13.55
N TYR A 693 33.85 2.11 13.98
CA TYR A 693 32.58 2.50 14.58
C TYR A 693 31.89 3.57 13.73
N PRO A 694 30.53 3.62 13.77
CA PRO A 694 29.79 4.68 13.08
C PRO A 694 30.30 6.07 13.56
N PRO A 695 30.33 7.08 12.67
CA PRO A 695 30.85 8.40 13.00
C PRO A 695 30.19 8.93 14.26
N ARG A 696 31.00 9.35 15.21
CA ARG A 696 30.53 9.93 16.47
C ARG A 696 30.67 11.45 16.39
N SER A 697 29.55 12.12 16.57
CA SER A 697 29.63 13.55 16.85
C SER A 697 29.55 13.76 18.35
N LEU A 698 30.64 14.20 18.93
CA LEU A 698 30.80 14.39 20.38
C LEU A 698 30.17 15.71 20.84
N MET A 699 30.10 16.70 19.97
CA MET A 699 29.53 18.00 20.26
C MET A 699 28.75 18.54 19.06
N ASN A 700 27.51 18.95 19.33
CA ASN A 700 26.61 19.56 18.36
C ASN A 700 25.91 20.75 19.02
N PHE A 701 26.21 21.96 18.53
CA PHE A 701 25.74 23.17 19.17
C PHE A 701 25.58 24.33 18.18
N VAL A 702 24.68 25.25 18.51
CA VAL A 702 24.55 26.52 17.77
C VAL A 702 25.31 27.60 18.51
N VAL A 703 26.13 28.34 17.78
CA VAL A 703 26.88 29.49 18.30
C VAL A 703 26.23 30.78 17.82
N ARG A 704 26.17 31.74 18.72
CA ARG A 704 25.70 33.09 18.47
C ARG A 704 26.87 34.08 18.66
N TYR A 705 27.13 34.90 17.63
CA TYR A 705 28.09 36.00 17.70
C TYR A 705 27.37 37.33 17.57
N ARG A 706 27.61 38.23 18.52
CA ARG A 706 27.08 39.60 18.57
C ARG A 706 28.16 40.60 19.02
N PRO A 707 28.11 41.86 18.53
CA PRO A 707 29.11 42.89 18.92
C PRO A 707 29.16 43.21 20.42
N ASP A 708 28.00 43.11 21.08
CA ASP A 708 27.78 43.42 22.51
C ASP A 708 27.97 42.21 23.46
N GLU A 709 28.15 41.02 22.89
CA GLU A 709 28.37 39.78 23.68
C GLU A 709 29.72 39.17 23.34
N GLN A 710 29.76 38.18 22.45
CA GLN A 710 30.95 37.56 21.93
C GLN A 710 31.05 37.83 20.43
N PRO A 711 31.85 38.81 19.96
CA PRO A 711 31.86 39.19 18.56
C PRO A 711 32.74 38.32 17.67
N PHE A 712 33.67 37.53 18.21
CA PHE A 712 34.66 36.72 17.46
C PHE A 712 35.11 35.52 18.28
N LEU A 713 35.77 34.57 17.62
CA LEU A 713 36.41 33.43 18.27
C LEU A 713 37.93 33.50 18.01
N ARG A 714 38.76 33.41 19.07
CA ARG A 714 40.21 33.46 18.96
C ARG A 714 40.75 32.27 18.14
N PRO A 715 42.00 32.40 17.60
CA PRO A 715 42.64 31.29 16.90
C PRO A 715 42.76 30.04 17.75
N HIS A 716 42.34 28.86 17.16
CA HIS A 716 42.33 27.56 17.81
C HIS A 716 42.36 26.40 16.78
N HIS A 717 42.60 25.18 17.25
CA HIS A 717 42.26 23.94 16.56
C HIS A 717 41.02 23.37 17.21
N ASP A 718 40.18 22.72 16.41
CA ASP A 718 39.09 21.92 16.95
C ASP A 718 39.61 20.57 17.43
N SER A 719 38.93 19.96 18.41
CA SER A 719 39.32 18.66 18.94
C SER A 719 38.85 17.49 18.07
N SER A 720 38.06 17.74 17.02
CA SER A 720 37.49 16.79 16.08
C SER A 720 38.41 16.41 14.92
N THR A 721 38.17 15.30 14.28
CA THR A 721 38.81 14.96 12.99
C THR A 721 38.31 15.91 11.89
N TYR A 722 37.01 16.15 11.85
CA TYR A 722 36.36 17.13 10.98
C TYR A 722 35.45 18.05 11.75
N THR A 723 35.40 19.30 11.34
CA THR A 723 34.46 20.30 11.83
C THR A 723 33.46 20.62 10.72
N ILE A 724 32.20 20.61 11.10
CA ILE A 724 31.05 20.97 10.29
C ILE A 724 30.53 22.30 10.79
N ASN A 725 30.44 23.29 9.89
CA ASN A 725 29.89 24.61 10.15
C ASN A 725 28.76 24.87 9.17
N ILE A 726 27.50 24.94 9.62
CA ILE A 726 26.37 25.34 8.77
C ILE A 726 25.96 26.76 9.12
N ALA A 727 26.03 27.65 8.12
CA ALA A 727 25.53 29.00 8.29
C ALA A 727 24.00 28.98 8.44
N LEU A 728 23.50 29.65 9.47
CA LEU A 728 22.04 29.69 9.74
C LEU A 728 21.42 31.00 9.26
N ASN A 729 22.19 32.06 9.05
CA ASN A 729 21.71 33.34 8.56
C ASN A 729 22.71 34.05 7.64
N GLN A 730 22.27 35.13 6.98
CA GLN A 730 22.89 35.71 5.81
C GLN A 730 23.85 36.84 6.16
N ALA A 731 25.14 36.70 5.75
CA ALA A 731 26.11 37.80 5.79
C ALA A 731 25.69 38.96 4.88
N GLY A 732 25.88 40.20 5.35
CA GLY A 732 25.48 41.43 4.64
C GLY A 732 24.00 41.75 4.69
N VAL A 733 23.14 40.87 5.32
CA VAL A 733 21.70 41.09 5.53
C VAL A 733 21.39 41.07 7.03
N ASP A 734 21.71 39.99 7.71
CA ASP A 734 21.38 39.75 9.13
C ASP A 734 22.50 40.21 10.05
N TYR A 735 23.74 40.28 9.52
CA TYR A 735 24.92 40.72 10.24
C TYR A 735 26.02 41.22 9.29
N GLU A 736 26.93 42.04 9.81
CA GLU A 736 28.13 42.52 9.09
C GLU A 736 29.40 41.95 9.71
N GLY A 737 30.40 41.71 8.86
CA GLY A 737 31.62 41.05 9.26
C GLY A 737 31.48 39.54 9.39
N GLY A 738 32.18 38.94 10.36
CA GLY A 738 32.12 37.50 10.58
C GLY A 738 32.89 36.70 9.51
N GLY A 739 32.73 35.37 9.56
CA GLY A 739 33.42 34.43 8.70
C GLY A 739 34.38 33.53 9.47
N CYS A 740 35.20 32.77 8.76
CA CYS A 740 36.24 31.90 9.29
C CYS A 740 37.54 32.16 8.54
N LYS A 741 38.66 32.31 9.25
CA LYS A 741 40.00 32.46 8.64
C LYS A 741 40.88 31.30 9.02
N PHE A 742 41.38 30.60 8.03
CA PHE A 742 42.38 29.54 8.16
C PHE A 742 43.78 30.13 8.09
N ILE A 743 44.41 30.25 9.26
CA ILE A 743 45.65 31.04 9.46
C ILE A 743 46.81 30.46 8.68
N ARG A 744 47.03 29.14 8.73
CA ARG A 744 48.10 28.45 8.00
C ARG A 744 48.07 28.72 6.50
N TYR A 745 46.88 28.82 5.93
CA TYR A 745 46.66 28.98 4.48
C TYR A 745 46.47 30.45 4.08
N ASN A 746 46.42 31.37 5.07
CA ASN A 746 46.06 32.77 4.89
C ASN A 746 44.81 32.94 4.03
N CYS A 747 43.80 32.08 4.29
CA CYS A 747 42.55 32.01 3.54
C CYS A 747 41.36 32.32 4.46
N SER A 748 40.42 33.12 3.98
CA SER A 748 39.20 33.48 4.73
C SER A 748 37.96 33.17 3.93
N VAL A 749 36.94 32.64 4.61
CA VAL A 749 35.60 32.41 4.08
C VAL A 749 34.66 33.39 4.78
N THR A 750 34.31 34.48 4.11
CA THR A 750 33.48 35.57 4.65
C THR A 750 32.07 35.63 4.06
N ASP A 751 31.88 35.11 2.84
CA ASP A 751 30.58 35.04 2.15
C ASP A 751 29.86 33.72 2.51
N THR A 752 29.43 33.60 3.77
CA THR A 752 28.70 32.42 4.24
C THR A 752 27.24 32.49 3.80
N LYS A 753 26.72 31.37 3.25
CA LYS A 753 25.36 31.25 2.72
C LYS A 753 24.49 30.43 3.66
N PRO A 754 23.31 30.91 4.06
CA PRO A 754 22.41 30.16 4.93
C PRO A 754 22.06 28.78 4.33
N GLY A 755 22.14 27.75 5.17
CA GLY A 755 21.91 26.35 4.75
C GLY A 755 23.09 25.72 3.99
N TRP A 756 24.22 26.43 3.82
CA TRP A 756 25.44 25.86 3.24
C TRP A 756 26.36 25.40 4.34
N MET A 757 26.90 24.20 4.14
CA MET A 757 27.82 23.57 5.07
C MET A 757 29.28 23.82 4.63
N LEU A 758 30.07 24.37 5.51
CA LEU A 758 31.52 24.44 5.41
C LEU A 758 32.10 23.25 6.20
N MET A 759 32.88 22.42 5.55
CA MET A 759 33.57 21.27 6.14
C MET A 759 35.06 21.42 6.03
N HIS A 760 35.78 21.19 7.13
CA HIS A 760 37.22 21.23 7.17
C HIS A 760 37.80 20.27 8.23
N PRO A 761 39.07 19.83 8.11
CA PRO A 761 39.77 19.13 9.18
C PRO A 761 39.81 19.96 10.46
N GLY A 762 39.58 19.36 11.61
CA GLY A 762 39.57 20.05 12.90
C GLY A 762 40.97 20.13 13.52
N ARG A 763 41.63 18.98 13.72
CA ARG A 763 42.94 18.83 14.40
C ARG A 763 44.09 19.14 13.48
N LEU A 764 45.22 19.57 14.07
CA LEU A 764 46.59 19.64 13.53
C LEU A 764 46.82 20.56 12.32
N THR A 765 45.94 20.60 11.33
CA THR A 765 46.23 21.24 10.04
C THR A 765 45.51 22.56 9.82
N HIS A 766 44.33 22.73 10.37
CA HIS A 766 43.48 23.87 10.11
C HIS A 766 43.30 24.78 11.34
N TYR A 767 44.42 25.33 11.79
CA TYR A 767 44.41 26.40 12.79
C TYR A 767 43.65 27.60 12.26
N HIS A 768 42.52 27.95 12.93
CA HIS A 768 41.59 28.94 12.42
C HIS A 768 41.03 29.87 13.51
N GLU A 769 40.37 30.95 13.06
CA GLU A 769 39.71 31.93 13.91
C GLU A 769 38.33 32.28 13.36
N GLY A 770 37.37 32.52 14.24
CA GLY A 770 36.08 33.14 13.90
C GLY A 770 36.25 34.66 13.80
N LEU A 771 36.03 35.20 12.59
CA LEU A 771 36.19 36.63 12.34
C LEU A 771 35.13 37.46 13.07
N ARG A 772 35.50 38.70 13.42
CA ARG A 772 34.66 39.62 14.20
C ARG A 772 33.37 39.98 13.45
N VAL A 773 32.20 39.82 14.12
CA VAL A 773 30.93 40.42 13.74
C VAL A 773 30.91 41.87 14.22
N THR A 774 30.64 42.80 13.31
CA THR A 774 30.68 44.25 13.57
C THR A 774 29.31 44.86 13.78
N ALA A 775 28.26 44.27 13.20
CA ALA A 775 26.84 44.64 13.38
C ALA A 775 25.95 43.41 13.24
N GLY A 776 24.75 43.46 13.84
CA GLY A 776 23.76 42.36 13.77
C GLY A 776 24.14 41.14 14.61
N THR A 777 23.50 40.01 14.30
CA THR A 777 23.68 38.74 15.03
C THR A 777 23.96 37.62 14.03
N ARG A 778 25.09 36.92 14.20
CA ARG A 778 25.43 35.74 13.39
C ARG A 778 25.15 34.45 14.14
N TYR A 779 24.50 33.49 13.46
CA TYR A 779 24.27 32.15 13.96
C TYR A 779 24.93 31.12 13.07
N ILE A 780 25.63 30.14 13.69
CA ILE A 780 26.16 28.97 13.00
C ILE A 780 25.90 27.72 13.80
N MET A 781 25.55 26.62 13.10
CA MET A 781 25.49 25.28 13.68
C MET A 781 26.85 24.61 13.53
N ILE A 782 27.40 24.12 14.62
CA ILE A 782 28.74 23.47 14.66
C ILE A 782 28.57 22.01 15.10
N SER A 783 29.31 21.12 14.42
CA SER A 783 29.43 19.73 14.83
C SER A 783 30.90 19.31 14.77
N PHE A 784 31.37 18.70 15.84
CA PHE A 784 32.67 18.03 15.91
C PHE A 784 32.48 16.56 15.61
N VAL A 785 32.99 16.09 14.47
CA VAL A 785 32.75 14.75 13.94
C VAL A 785 34.07 13.98 13.93
N ASP A 786 34.03 12.80 14.53
CA ASP A 786 35.08 11.81 14.45
C ASP A 786 34.56 10.59 13.68
N PRO A 787 35.38 9.92 12.84
CA PRO A 787 34.99 8.75 12.08
C PRO A 787 34.52 7.61 12.96
#